data_0a3d85d21ba4ba9b43bf8b062636a376
#
_entry.id   0a3d85d21ba4ba9b43bf8b062636a376
#
_cell.length_a   1.000
_cell.length_b   1.000
_cell.length_c   1.000
_cell.angle_alpha   90.00
_cell.angle_beta   90.00
_cell.angle_gamma   90.00
#
_symmetry.space_group_name_H-M   'P 1'
#
loop_
_entity.id
_entity.type
_entity.pdbx_description
1 polymer ?
#
loop_
_entity_poly.entity_id
_entity_poly.type
_entity_poly.pdbx_seq_one_letter_code
_entity_poly.pdbx_strand_id
1 'polypeptide(L)'
;MRKFLFCIAALMLALTHVEAANVDEAAAQAKAQRFLHGQATAGRLMVPVQGGLKLTHVEMNSTVKSLPVFYIYNCGDAFVVVAGEDRAQEILAYGDQALDMSALPDNMLFWLTHYKRQIEYLQSNPGIKVSTPLRAGTSVAPLLTANWSQAAPYWNECPVFGTDTCYTGCPATSLSMVFHYWKYPQQQTPAAPSYMMPTYGTVLPELPPTTFDWANMLDDYTHGYNETQAAAVAHLMRYIGQVEEMDYTISGSGAYGKDVLRAVQYFEYDQNAQLLFKTDDLGSANFSDEQWGSMIQDELVAGRPIVYCAYDNYTGSGHAFNVDGYDATDGTYHVNWGWNGRGNGNFALNAFSYNDMTFGTGQQMVIGIQPPEGYQNPRLQAYPSVIDMQAYLGKPATATFSLKGTNLTDDVTLTLNDPDGVFAIDAATVGQTLAEGGQDITVTYTPNAVGNHTATIVCRSQGADDLTILLNGVTPLEIYRPVMLPADESRITLTSFGADWTDETPAANVASYTLEVSAKPDYLLLEEADFSSLPAMSPTNQASHATDYLPEGWGFTGSEFNLEGGCVVPRRNSVITTDALNLKGYDKVTVVVTARSYGYWGDPSEITISTSLASQTIELPFSYATTSVVLDCAEGDQITFKAGYYPMIQKIQIYAGDATGASFRSSESGDENYRLITGITGKSYTVNNLAAGGSFFYQVKALYIDGTESDWSESQLVTLADNGGHGYQVGDVNHDAGVNIADVTALIDMLLSGGAEGCSICADVNSDGAVNIADVTSLIDKLLSGN
;
A
#
# COMPACT_ATOMS: atom_id res chain seq x y z
N MET A 1 -36.29 -7.68 33.90
CA MET A 1 -35.43 -6.49 33.73
C MET A 1 -34.00 -6.98 33.64
N ARG A 2 -33.51 -7.31 32.45
CA ARG A 2 -32.10 -7.61 32.15
C ARG A 2 -31.64 -6.65 31.09
N LYS A 3 -30.64 -5.84 31.44
CA LYS A 3 -30.03 -4.85 30.57
C LYS A 3 -29.21 -5.56 29.50
N PHE A 4 -29.56 -5.38 28.25
CA PHE A 4 -28.70 -5.71 27.11
C PHE A 4 -27.65 -4.59 27.01
N LEU A 5 -26.40 -4.96 27.23
CA LEU A 5 -25.24 -4.11 26.95
C LEU A 5 -24.84 -4.39 25.49
N PHE A 6 -25.13 -3.48 24.58
CA PHE A 6 -24.54 -3.47 23.24
C PHE A 6 -23.12 -2.92 23.36
N CYS A 7 -22.12 -3.79 23.18
CA CYS A 7 -20.77 -3.36 22.88
C CYS A 7 -20.74 -2.92 21.43
N ILE A 8 -20.84 -1.63 21.18
CA ILE A 8 -20.41 -1.02 19.93
C ILE A 8 -18.88 -0.93 20.00
N ALA A 9 -18.20 -1.87 19.37
CA ALA A 9 -16.80 -1.71 19.02
C ALA A 9 -16.75 -0.63 17.92
N ALA A 10 -16.47 0.60 18.32
CA ALA A 10 -16.06 1.63 17.39
C ALA A 10 -14.70 1.22 16.83
N LEU A 11 -14.70 0.72 15.60
CA LEU A 11 -13.50 0.60 14.78
C LEU A 11 -13.09 2.05 14.49
N MET A 12 -12.16 2.59 15.26
CA MET A 12 -11.45 3.82 14.88
C MET A 12 -10.57 3.41 13.69
N LEU A 13 -11.02 3.69 12.47
CA LEU A 13 -10.10 3.84 11.35
C LEU A 13 -9.18 5.01 11.73
N ALA A 14 -7.93 4.71 11.97
CA ALA A 14 -6.89 5.70 11.97
C ALA A 14 -6.87 6.33 10.58
N LEU A 15 -7.41 7.53 10.45
CA LEU A 15 -7.17 8.39 9.31
C LEU A 15 -5.70 8.82 9.43
N THR A 16 -4.82 8.08 8.80
CA THR A 16 -3.44 8.55 8.60
C THR A 16 -3.51 9.82 7.77
N HIS A 17 -3.24 10.93 8.39
CA HIS A 17 -3.05 12.18 7.70
C HIS A 17 -1.68 12.10 7.01
N VAL A 18 -1.69 11.91 5.72
CA VAL A 18 -0.47 12.00 4.91
C VAL A 18 -0.16 13.48 4.73
N GLU A 19 0.99 13.93 5.23
CA GLU A 19 1.51 15.26 4.88
C GLU A 19 1.80 15.33 3.37
N ALA A 20 1.66 16.54 2.79
CA ALA A 20 1.85 16.78 1.36
C ALA A 20 3.30 16.50 0.95
N ALA A 21 3.58 15.28 0.51
CA ALA A 21 4.89 14.91 -0.02
C ALA A 21 4.80 14.58 -1.51
N ASN A 22 5.70 15.14 -2.30
CA ASN A 22 5.85 14.77 -3.68
C ASN A 22 6.53 13.40 -3.76
N VAL A 23 5.96 12.50 -4.54
CA VAL A 23 6.53 11.19 -4.81
C VAL A 23 7.61 11.34 -5.88
N ASP A 24 8.86 11.06 -5.55
CA ASP A 24 9.94 11.03 -6.52
C ASP A 24 9.94 9.73 -7.36
N GLU A 25 10.78 9.68 -8.39
CA GLU A 25 10.83 8.52 -9.30
C GLU A 25 11.19 7.22 -8.58
N ALA A 26 12.11 7.27 -7.60
CA ALA A 26 12.55 6.08 -6.86
C ALA A 26 11.42 5.53 -5.97
N ALA A 27 10.71 6.42 -5.27
CA ALA A 27 9.55 6.05 -4.47
C ALA A 27 8.40 5.54 -5.36
N ALA A 28 8.13 6.19 -6.50
CA ALA A 28 7.12 5.74 -7.46
C ALA A 28 7.46 4.35 -8.03
N GLN A 29 8.72 4.10 -8.35
CA GLN A 29 9.20 2.80 -8.83
C GLN A 29 9.00 1.71 -7.77
N ALA A 30 9.33 2.00 -6.51
CA ALA A 30 9.14 1.07 -5.40
C ALA A 30 7.65 0.75 -5.17
N LYS A 31 6.77 1.76 -5.25
CA LYS A 31 5.31 1.61 -5.18
C LYS A 31 4.79 0.73 -6.32
N ALA A 32 5.19 1.04 -7.57
CA ALA A 32 4.84 0.26 -8.75
C ALA A 32 5.26 -1.21 -8.65
N GLN A 33 6.50 -1.45 -8.23
CA GLN A 33 7.05 -2.80 -8.08
C GLN A 33 6.31 -3.60 -7.02
N ARG A 34 6.08 -3.00 -5.83
CA ARG A 34 5.32 -3.62 -4.75
C ARG A 34 3.90 -3.96 -5.19
N PHE A 35 3.21 -3.03 -5.87
CA PHE A 35 1.84 -3.23 -6.33
C PHE A 35 1.75 -4.32 -7.38
N LEU A 36 2.53 -4.24 -8.47
CA LEU A 36 2.50 -5.24 -9.55
C LEU A 36 2.90 -6.63 -9.06
N HIS A 37 3.88 -6.71 -8.16
CA HIS A 37 4.24 -7.96 -7.51
C HIS A 37 3.07 -8.51 -6.68
N GLY A 38 2.39 -7.66 -5.92
CA GLY A 38 1.20 -8.01 -5.14
C GLY A 38 0.05 -8.50 -6.04
N GLN A 39 -0.25 -7.79 -7.13
CA GLN A 39 -1.30 -8.18 -8.08
C GLN A 39 -0.98 -9.49 -8.81
N ALA A 40 0.26 -9.66 -9.27
CA ALA A 40 0.72 -10.91 -9.87
C ALA A 40 0.69 -12.07 -8.86
N THR A 41 1.10 -11.79 -7.62
CA THR A 41 1.07 -12.76 -6.51
C THR A 41 -0.37 -13.18 -6.16
N ALA A 42 -1.32 -12.26 -6.26
CA ALA A 42 -2.74 -12.53 -6.06
C ALA A 42 -3.43 -13.11 -7.32
N GLY A 43 -2.69 -13.30 -8.43
CA GLY A 43 -3.24 -13.81 -9.70
C GLY A 43 -4.24 -12.88 -10.39
N ARG A 44 -4.25 -11.59 -10.03
CA ARG A 44 -5.18 -10.59 -10.59
C ARG A 44 -4.71 -9.96 -11.89
N LEU A 45 -3.44 -10.10 -12.21
CA LEU A 45 -2.91 -9.81 -13.54
C LEU A 45 -2.91 -11.10 -14.34
N MET A 46 -3.56 -11.08 -15.51
CA MET A 46 -3.67 -12.25 -16.41
C MET A 46 -2.35 -12.53 -17.13
N VAL A 47 -1.37 -11.64 -17.05
CA VAL A 47 -0.06 -11.76 -17.69
C VAL A 47 1.06 -11.90 -16.64
N PRO A 48 2.08 -12.71 -16.92
CA PRO A 48 3.22 -12.82 -16.01
C PRO A 48 3.97 -11.49 -15.91
N VAL A 49 4.16 -11.00 -14.70
CA VAL A 49 5.04 -9.84 -14.43
C VAL A 49 6.49 -10.33 -14.53
N GLN A 50 6.96 -10.60 -15.76
CA GLN A 50 8.33 -11.03 -16.04
C GLN A 50 9.11 -9.88 -16.67
N GLY A 51 10.26 -9.59 -16.11
CA GLY A 51 11.13 -8.51 -16.59
C GLY A 51 11.25 -7.37 -15.61
N GLY A 52 12.21 -6.48 -15.84
CA GLY A 52 12.39 -5.28 -15.02
C GLY A 52 11.28 -4.26 -15.29
N LEU A 53 10.91 -3.55 -14.26
CA LEU A 53 10.01 -2.39 -14.35
C LEU A 53 10.68 -1.32 -15.23
N LYS A 54 9.96 -0.85 -16.24
CA LYS A 54 10.45 0.17 -17.18
C LYS A 54 9.59 1.42 -17.05
N LEU A 55 10.20 2.53 -16.67
CA LEU A 55 9.55 3.85 -16.74
C LEU A 55 9.24 4.18 -18.21
N THR A 56 7.96 4.34 -18.52
CA THR A 56 7.47 4.59 -19.89
C THR A 56 7.12 6.06 -20.07
N HIS A 57 6.58 6.71 -19.03
CA HIS A 57 6.20 8.12 -19.08
C HIS A 57 6.20 8.75 -17.69
N VAL A 58 6.53 10.05 -17.65
CA VAL A 58 6.33 10.92 -16.49
C VAL A 58 5.50 12.12 -16.93
N GLU A 59 4.30 12.24 -16.36
CA GLU A 59 3.50 13.44 -16.58
C GLU A 59 3.90 14.53 -15.59
N MET A 60 4.23 15.70 -16.10
CA MET A 60 4.73 16.82 -15.30
C MET A 60 3.65 17.87 -15.07
N ASN A 61 3.70 18.51 -13.90
CA ASN A 61 2.83 19.63 -13.57
C ASN A 61 2.96 20.77 -14.58
N SER A 62 1.83 21.29 -15.04
CA SER A 62 1.75 22.30 -16.10
C SER A 62 2.41 23.63 -15.70
N THR A 63 2.36 23.96 -14.41
CA THR A 63 2.89 25.22 -13.84
C THR A 63 4.29 25.02 -13.26
N VAL A 64 4.47 23.98 -12.43
CA VAL A 64 5.74 23.66 -11.76
C VAL A 64 6.40 22.48 -12.45
N LYS A 65 7.17 22.76 -13.51
CA LYS A 65 7.74 21.74 -14.39
C LYS A 65 8.68 20.72 -13.73
N SER A 66 9.08 20.93 -12.49
CA SER A 66 9.89 20.00 -11.71
C SER A 66 9.06 19.02 -10.87
N LEU A 67 7.72 19.18 -10.79
CA LEU A 67 6.85 18.32 -10.02
C LEU A 67 6.22 17.26 -10.93
N PRO A 68 6.46 15.97 -10.68
CA PRO A 68 5.72 14.88 -11.32
C PRO A 68 4.26 14.86 -10.87
N VAL A 69 3.36 14.63 -11.80
CA VAL A 69 1.92 14.44 -11.51
C VAL A 69 1.62 12.96 -11.35
N PHE A 70 2.11 12.15 -12.27
CA PHE A 70 2.08 10.69 -12.18
C PHE A 70 3.18 10.06 -13.03
N TYR A 71 3.43 8.79 -12.76
CA TYR A 71 4.40 7.95 -13.46
C TYR A 71 3.67 6.78 -14.10
N ILE A 72 4.06 6.41 -15.32
CA ILE A 72 3.58 5.20 -15.99
C ILE A 72 4.75 4.25 -16.16
N TYR A 73 4.60 3.06 -15.62
CA TYR A 73 5.56 1.96 -15.77
C TYR A 73 4.93 0.81 -16.53
N ASN A 74 5.72 0.19 -17.41
CA ASN A 74 5.42 -1.12 -17.99
C ASN A 74 6.31 -2.18 -17.34
N CYS A 75 5.76 -3.40 -17.17
CA CYS A 75 6.48 -4.56 -16.67
C CYS A 75 6.02 -5.80 -17.44
N GLY A 76 6.82 -6.30 -18.39
CA GLY A 76 6.35 -7.26 -19.37
C GLY A 76 5.18 -6.70 -20.16
N ASP A 77 4.07 -7.42 -20.18
CA ASP A 77 2.82 -6.98 -20.83
C ASP A 77 1.89 -6.19 -19.92
N ALA A 78 2.24 -6.00 -18.63
CA ALA A 78 1.42 -5.21 -17.70
C ALA A 78 1.83 -3.73 -17.67
N PHE A 79 0.89 -2.86 -17.24
CA PHE A 79 1.20 -1.48 -16.91
C PHE A 79 0.67 -1.09 -15.53
N VAL A 80 1.24 -0.01 -14.95
CA VAL A 80 0.74 0.64 -13.75
C VAL A 80 0.96 2.15 -13.81
N VAL A 81 -0.02 2.91 -13.33
CA VAL A 81 0.03 4.38 -13.18
C VAL A 81 0.09 4.72 -11.70
N VAL A 82 1.18 5.35 -11.27
CA VAL A 82 1.45 5.72 -9.88
C VAL A 82 1.33 7.23 -9.70
N ALA A 83 0.59 7.68 -8.70
CA ALA A 83 0.45 9.10 -8.40
C ALA A 83 1.79 9.73 -7.97
N GLY A 84 2.03 10.97 -8.39
CA GLY A 84 3.19 11.79 -8.01
C GLY A 84 2.97 12.61 -6.73
N GLU A 85 1.90 12.33 -5.98
CA GLU A 85 1.49 13.04 -4.77
C GLU A 85 0.89 12.04 -3.76
N ASP A 86 1.45 11.98 -2.56
CA ASP A 86 1.09 10.96 -1.55
C ASP A 86 -0.34 11.08 -1.01
N ARG A 87 -0.95 12.26 -1.08
CA ARG A 87 -2.37 12.46 -0.69
C ARG A 87 -3.36 11.90 -1.71
N ALA A 88 -2.92 11.61 -2.92
CA ALA A 88 -3.73 10.95 -3.93
C ALA A 88 -3.75 9.43 -3.70
N GLN A 89 -4.69 8.75 -4.35
CA GLN A 89 -4.67 7.29 -4.42
C GLN A 89 -3.34 6.84 -5.04
N GLU A 90 -2.62 5.96 -4.35
CA GLU A 90 -1.25 5.55 -4.73
C GLU A 90 -1.19 5.00 -6.16
N ILE A 91 -2.12 4.10 -6.49
CA ILE A 91 -2.26 3.51 -7.81
C ILE A 91 -3.52 4.07 -8.47
N LEU A 92 -3.35 4.75 -9.58
CA LEU A 92 -4.42 5.38 -10.34
C LEU A 92 -5.02 4.44 -11.38
N ALA A 93 -4.19 3.58 -11.96
CA ALA A 93 -4.62 2.60 -12.96
C ALA A 93 -3.60 1.47 -13.11
N TYR A 94 -4.05 0.31 -13.58
CA TYR A 94 -3.22 -0.81 -14.00
C TYR A 94 -3.98 -1.73 -14.97
N GLY A 95 -3.26 -2.56 -15.71
CA GLY A 95 -3.86 -3.51 -16.63
C GLY A 95 -2.85 -4.47 -17.26
N ASP A 96 -3.37 -5.38 -18.07
CA ASP A 96 -2.66 -6.55 -18.60
C ASP A 96 -1.99 -6.30 -19.96
N GLN A 97 -2.04 -5.08 -20.49
CA GLN A 97 -1.39 -4.71 -21.74
C GLN A 97 -0.46 -3.54 -21.55
N ALA A 98 0.83 -3.72 -21.85
CA ALA A 98 1.82 -2.65 -21.82
C ALA A 98 1.36 -1.44 -22.65
N LEU A 99 1.51 -0.24 -22.09
CA LEU A 99 1.09 0.98 -22.77
C LEU A 99 2.14 1.46 -23.76
N ASP A 100 1.69 1.75 -24.98
CA ASP A 100 2.43 2.54 -25.96
C ASP A 100 1.87 3.98 -25.92
N MET A 101 2.65 4.91 -25.39
CA MET A 101 2.25 6.31 -25.25
C MET A 101 1.93 6.99 -26.58
N SER A 102 2.45 6.47 -27.70
CA SER A 102 2.16 7.00 -29.04
C SER A 102 0.83 6.52 -29.64
N ALA A 103 0.20 5.51 -29.01
CA ALA A 103 -0.99 4.83 -29.50
C ALA A 103 -2.06 4.63 -28.40
N LEU A 104 -2.06 5.49 -27.38
CA LEU A 104 -3.10 5.45 -26.35
C LEU A 104 -4.48 5.77 -26.94
N PRO A 105 -5.55 5.09 -26.47
CA PRO A 105 -6.91 5.50 -26.76
C PRO A 105 -7.20 6.94 -26.34
N ASP A 106 -7.89 7.72 -27.17
CA ASP A 106 -8.20 9.12 -26.89
C ASP A 106 -9.00 9.30 -25.59
N ASN A 107 -9.91 8.38 -25.30
CA ASN A 107 -10.70 8.38 -24.07
C ASN A 107 -9.87 8.02 -22.83
N MET A 108 -8.88 7.12 -22.94
CA MET A 108 -7.91 6.87 -21.88
C MET A 108 -7.03 8.09 -21.63
N LEU A 109 -6.52 8.73 -22.70
CA LEU A 109 -5.72 9.95 -22.58
C LEU A 109 -6.51 11.08 -21.91
N PHE A 110 -7.79 11.20 -22.25
CA PHE A 110 -8.73 12.12 -21.60
C PHE A 110 -8.82 11.83 -20.09
N TRP A 111 -8.94 10.54 -19.70
CA TRP A 111 -9.02 10.15 -18.29
C TRP A 111 -7.72 10.40 -17.51
N LEU A 112 -6.58 10.13 -18.13
CA LEU A 112 -5.27 10.50 -17.55
C LEU A 112 -5.14 12.03 -17.36
N THR A 113 -5.72 12.84 -18.27
CA THR A 113 -5.78 14.29 -18.11
C THR A 113 -6.67 14.70 -16.93
N HIS A 114 -7.73 13.94 -16.63
CA HIS A 114 -8.54 14.15 -15.44
C HIS A 114 -7.72 13.93 -14.15
N TYR A 115 -6.93 12.86 -14.05
CA TYR A 115 -6.00 12.67 -12.93
C TYR A 115 -4.99 13.81 -12.81
N LYS A 116 -4.46 14.26 -13.94
CA LYS A 116 -3.50 15.36 -13.97
C LYS A 116 -4.08 16.61 -13.30
N ARG A 117 -5.28 17.03 -13.66
CA ARG A 117 -5.94 18.20 -13.06
C ARG A 117 -6.14 18.07 -11.56
N GLN A 118 -6.53 16.89 -11.11
CA GLN A 118 -6.74 16.61 -9.70
C GLN A 118 -5.43 16.72 -8.92
N ILE A 119 -4.38 16.06 -9.38
CA ILE A 119 -3.08 16.05 -8.69
C ILE A 119 -2.42 17.44 -8.74
N GLU A 120 -2.52 18.16 -9.85
CA GLU A 120 -2.07 19.57 -9.92
C GLU A 120 -2.79 20.47 -8.92
N TYR A 121 -4.08 20.21 -8.68
CA TYR A 121 -4.84 20.92 -7.65
C TYR A 121 -4.31 20.60 -6.25
N LEU A 122 -4.02 19.34 -5.92
CA LEU A 122 -3.40 18.96 -4.65
C LEU A 122 -2.04 19.62 -4.46
N GLN A 123 -1.17 19.55 -5.46
CA GLN A 123 0.17 20.15 -5.43
C GLN A 123 0.13 21.67 -5.25
N SER A 124 -0.93 22.31 -5.75
CA SER A 124 -1.14 23.77 -5.61
C SER A 124 -1.80 24.15 -4.27
N ASN A 125 -2.32 23.19 -3.52
CA ASN A 125 -3.07 23.40 -2.28
C ASN A 125 -2.57 22.45 -1.18
N PRO A 126 -1.37 22.64 -0.65
CA PRO A 126 -0.74 21.68 0.28
C PRO A 126 -1.49 21.50 1.61
N GLY A 127 -2.30 22.48 2.02
CA GLY A 127 -3.04 22.45 3.29
C GLY A 127 -4.41 21.77 3.24
N ILE A 128 -4.87 21.26 2.09
CA ILE A 128 -6.17 20.59 2.03
C ILE A 128 -6.08 19.14 2.51
N LYS A 129 -7.08 18.75 3.31
CA LYS A 129 -7.28 17.36 3.73
C LYS A 129 -8.21 16.68 2.73
N VAL A 130 -7.80 15.55 2.21
CA VAL A 130 -8.56 14.77 1.25
C VAL A 130 -8.92 13.41 1.85
N SER A 131 -9.95 12.77 1.30
CA SER A 131 -10.24 11.38 1.59
C SER A 131 -9.89 10.53 0.37
N THR A 132 -9.36 9.35 0.60
CA THR A 132 -9.28 8.32 -0.44
C THR A 132 -10.67 7.71 -0.63
N PRO A 133 -11.03 7.30 -1.86
CA PRO A 133 -12.28 6.60 -2.11
C PRO A 133 -12.43 5.38 -1.21
N LEU A 134 -13.65 5.14 -0.73
CA LEU A 134 -13.94 3.99 0.12
C LEU A 134 -13.73 2.70 -0.67
N ARG A 135 -12.91 1.83 -0.12
CA ARG A 135 -12.77 0.44 -0.56
C ARG A 135 -13.85 -0.37 0.16
N ALA A 136 -14.96 -0.62 -0.50
CA ALA A 136 -16.08 -1.33 0.10
C ALA A 136 -16.70 -2.30 -0.92
N GLY A 137 -17.32 -3.36 -0.43
CA GLY A 137 -18.00 -4.34 -1.27
C GLY A 137 -17.14 -5.54 -1.61
N THR A 138 -17.56 -6.30 -2.61
CA THR A 138 -16.88 -7.48 -3.14
C THR A 138 -16.49 -7.22 -4.58
N SER A 139 -15.34 -7.73 -5.03
CA SER A 139 -14.86 -7.57 -6.40
C SER A 139 -15.80 -8.23 -7.41
N VAL A 140 -16.02 -7.58 -8.54
CA VAL A 140 -16.76 -8.08 -9.69
C VAL A 140 -15.82 -8.12 -10.88
N ALA A 141 -15.58 -9.31 -11.44
CA ALA A 141 -14.76 -9.45 -12.65
C ALA A 141 -15.41 -8.72 -13.83
N PRO A 142 -14.63 -8.33 -14.85
CA PRO A 142 -15.18 -7.72 -16.06
C PRO A 142 -16.33 -8.54 -16.65
N LEU A 143 -17.48 -7.88 -16.85
CA LEU A 143 -18.67 -8.53 -17.39
C LEU A 143 -18.61 -8.67 -18.91
N LEU A 144 -17.96 -7.72 -19.60
CA LEU A 144 -17.85 -7.70 -21.05
C LEU A 144 -16.67 -8.54 -21.52
N THR A 145 -16.92 -9.43 -22.47
CA THR A 145 -15.87 -10.20 -23.17
C THR A 145 -15.42 -9.51 -24.45
N ALA A 146 -16.27 -8.65 -25.02
CA ALA A 146 -16.04 -7.96 -26.27
C ALA A 146 -14.95 -6.87 -26.15
N ASN A 147 -13.89 -7.00 -26.97
CA ASN A 147 -12.81 -6.03 -27.12
C ASN A 147 -12.93 -5.30 -28.46
N TRP A 148 -14.00 -4.51 -28.63
CA TRP A 148 -14.32 -3.89 -29.91
C TRP A 148 -13.68 -2.51 -30.10
N SER A 149 -13.77 -1.96 -31.32
CA SER A 149 -13.18 -0.68 -31.70
C SER A 149 -14.10 0.09 -32.66
N GLN A 150 -13.64 1.23 -33.15
CA GLN A 150 -14.43 2.15 -33.96
C GLN A 150 -14.09 2.13 -35.45
N ALA A 151 -12.99 1.45 -35.85
CA ALA A 151 -12.51 1.34 -37.22
C ALA A 151 -12.98 0.01 -37.86
N ALA A 152 -12.34 -0.47 -38.93
CA ALA A 152 -12.68 -1.76 -39.54
C ALA A 152 -12.47 -2.93 -38.56
N PRO A 153 -13.38 -3.94 -38.59
CA PRO A 153 -14.54 -4.10 -39.46
C PRO A 153 -15.79 -3.38 -38.98
N TYR A 154 -15.80 -2.79 -37.79
CA TYR A 154 -16.96 -2.24 -37.09
C TYR A 154 -17.66 -1.12 -37.89
N TRP A 155 -16.92 -0.31 -38.65
CA TRP A 155 -17.44 0.79 -39.44
C TRP A 155 -17.89 0.42 -40.86
N ASN A 156 -17.85 -0.87 -41.26
CA ASN A 156 -18.06 -1.27 -42.66
C ASN A 156 -19.41 -0.86 -43.21
N GLU A 157 -20.42 -0.62 -42.37
CA GLU A 157 -21.73 -0.10 -42.75
C GLU A 157 -21.93 1.38 -42.41
N CYS A 158 -20.92 2.06 -41.86
CA CYS A 158 -20.99 3.50 -41.56
C CYS A 158 -21.00 4.35 -42.85
N PRO A 159 -21.50 5.58 -42.79
CA PRO A 159 -21.48 6.51 -43.93
C PRO A 159 -20.08 6.74 -44.49
N VAL A 160 -20.00 6.92 -45.81
CA VAL A 160 -18.74 7.20 -46.52
C VAL A 160 -18.80 8.61 -47.09
N PHE A 161 -17.73 9.42 -46.84
CA PHE A 161 -17.60 10.75 -47.43
C PHE A 161 -16.31 10.79 -48.28
N GLY A 162 -16.49 11.01 -49.56
CA GLY A 162 -15.43 10.87 -50.56
C GLY A 162 -14.98 9.41 -50.68
N THR A 163 -13.78 9.10 -50.19
CA THR A 163 -13.23 7.75 -50.15
C THR A 163 -13.10 7.19 -48.72
N ASP A 164 -13.42 7.99 -47.74
CA ASP A 164 -13.15 7.69 -46.35
C ASP A 164 -14.42 7.28 -45.60
N THR A 165 -14.38 6.20 -44.90
CA THR A 165 -15.46 5.71 -44.01
C THR A 165 -15.42 6.46 -42.67
N CYS A 166 -16.60 6.88 -42.20
CA CYS A 166 -16.71 7.48 -40.89
C CYS A 166 -16.53 6.44 -39.79
N TYR A 167 -15.92 6.87 -38.65
CA TYR A 167 -15.86 6.02 -37.46
C TYR A 167 -17.25 5.72 -36.88
N THR A 168 -17.39 4.59 -36.19
CA THR A 168 -18.66 4.21 -35.53
C THR A 168 -19.09 5.21 -34.47
N GLY A 169 -18.10 5.84 -33.78
CA GLY A 169 -18.31 6.68 -32.61
C GLY A 169 -18.24 5.88 -31.30
N CYS A 170 -17.59 6.45 -30.30
CA CYS A 170 -17.43 5.78 -29.00
C CYS A 170 -18.77 5.45 -28.30
N PRO A 171 -19.87 6.26 -28.39
CA PRO A 171 -21.15 5.87 -27.80
C PRO A 171 -21.73 4.59 -28.43
N ALA A 172 -21.81 4.52 -29.76
CA ALA A 172 -22.31 3.34 -30.45
C ALA A 172 -21.43 2.10 -30.18
N THR A 173 -20.12 2.26 -30.11
CA THR A 173 -19.19 1.16 -29.80
C THR A 173 -19.42 0.64 -28.37
N SER A 174 -19.51 1.53 -27.38
CA SER A 174 -19.75 1.15 -25.98
C SER A 174 -21.11 0.48 -25.79
N LEU A 175 -22.17 1.04 -26.38
CA LEU A 175 -23.50 0.44 -26.27
C LEU A 175 -23.62 -0.88 -27.03
N SER A 176 -22.93 -1.02 -28.17
CA SER A 176 -22.91 -2.27 -28.93
C SER A 176 -22.28 -3.42 -28.15
N MET A 177 -21.21 -3.17 -27.38
CA MET A 177 -20.62 -4.18 -26.48
C MET A 177 -21.61 -4.61 -25.39
N VAL A 178 -22.39 -3.69 -24.81
CA VAL A 178 -23.44 -4.03 -23.86
C VAL A 178 -24.56 -4.83 -24.52
N PHE A 179 -24.95 -4.50 -25.75
CA PHE A 179 -25.97 -5.25 -26.48
C PHE A 179 -25.47 -6.67 -26.84
N HIS A 180 -24.20 -6.81 -27.22
CA HIS A 180 -23.59 -8.11 -27.46
C HIS A 180 -23.55 -8.97 -26.18
N TYR A 181 -23.21 -8.39 -25.04
CA TYR A 181 -23.26 -9.07 -23.75
C TYR A 181 -24.65 -9.61 -23.42
N TRP A 182 -25.72 -8.85 -23.70
CA TRP A 182 -27.10 -9.30 -23.51
C TRP A 182 -27.64 -10.18 -24.64
N LYS A 183 -27.03 -10.12 -25.85
CA LYS A 183 -27.57 -10.74 -27.09
C LYS A 183 -29.04 -10.39 -27.31
N TYR A 184 -29.39 -9.13 -27.11
CA TYR A 184 -30.72 -8.59 -27.21
C TYR A 184 -30.72 -7.31 -28.08
N PRO A 185 -31.79 -7.06 -28.92
CA PRO A 185 -32.99 -7.86 -29.10
C PRO A 185 -32.75 -9.10 -29.99
N GLN A 186 -33.49 -10.18 -29.74
CA GLN A 186 -33.48 -11.38 -30.59
C GLN A 186 -34.54 -11.37 -31.65
N GLN A 187 -35.51 -10.46 -31.54
CA GLN A 187 -36.60 -10.30 -32.48
C GLN A 187 -36.26 -9.18 -33.46
N GLN A 188 -37.07 -9.09 -34.51
CA GLN A 188 -36.92 -8.01 -35.48
C GLN A 188 -37.14 -6.66 -34.82
N THR A 189 -36.17 -5.75 -35.01
CA THR A 189 -36.24 -4.38 -34.47
C THR A 189 -37.24 -3.55 -35.27
N PRO A 190 -37.75 -2.45 -34.70
CA PRO A 190 -38.37 -1.38 -35.47
C PRO A 190 -37.45 -0.81 -36.56
N ALA A 191 -37.99 -0.10 -37.54
CA ALA A 191 -37.23 0.64 -38.54
C ALA A 191 -36.49 1.81 -37.88
N ALA A 192 -35.15 1.88 -37.98
CA ALA A 192 -34.38 2.99 -37.38
C ALA A 192 -34.60 4.30 -38.18
N PRO A 193 -35.07 5.38 -37.54
CA PRO A 193 -35.57 6.56 -38.25
C PRO A 193 -34.47 7.32 -38.99
N SER A 194 -34.88 8.01 -40.07
CA SER A 194 -34.00 8.96 -40.76
C SER A 194 -33.68 10.17 -39.89
N TYR A 195 -32.48 10.68 -40.03
CA TYR A 195 -32.04 11.91 -39.34
C TYR A 195 -31.01 12.67 -40.17
N MET A 196 -30.76 13.94 -39.83
CA MET A 196 -29.76 14.78 -40.48
C MET A 196 -28.50 14.85 -39.58
N MET A 197 -27.34 14.43 -40.12
CA MET A 197 -26.05 14.58 -39.46
C MET A 197 -25.67 16.06 -39.30
N PRO A 198 -25.37 16.52 -38.09
CA PRO A 198 -25.11 17.95 -37.86
C PRO A 198 -23.92 18.50 -38.63
N THR A 199 -22.78 17.81 -38.62
CA THR A 199 -21.55 18.32 -39.23
C THR A 199 -21.60 18.43 -40.74
N TYR A 200 -22.16 17.44 -41.44
CA TYR A 200 -22.18 17.44 -42.91
C TYR A 200 -23.53 17.92 -43.48
N GLY A 201 -24.54 18.11 -42.66
CA GLY A 201 -25.89 18.49 -43.13
C GLY A 201 -26.52 17.47 -44.08
N THR A 202 -26.06 16.24 -44.04
CA THR A 202 -26.53 15.14 -44.90
C THR A 202 -27.60 14.33 -44.16
N VAL A 203 -28.71 14.08 -44.85
CA VAL A 203 -29.75 13.22 -44.30
C VAL A 203 -29.40 11.76 -44.52
N LEU A 204 -29.29 11.00 -43.44
CA LEU A 204 -29.25 9.54 -43.51
C LEU A 204 -30.67 9.00 -43.60
N PRO A 205 -30.94 8.10 -44.58
CA PRO A 205 -32.27 7.52 -44.75
C PRO A 205 -32.58 6.58 -43.58
N GLU A 206 -33.90 6.34 -43.44
CA GLU A 206 -34.43 5.31 -42.55
C GLU A 206 -33.77 3.94 -42.88
N LEU A 207 -33.40 3.19 -41.85
CA LEU A 207 -32.96 1.79 -41.98
C LEU A 207 -34.16 0.87 -41.72
N PRO A 208 -34.35 -0.20 -42.52
CA PRO A 208 -35.50 -1.09 -42.37
C PRO A 208 -35.43 -1.87 -41.04
N PRO A 209 -36.56 -2.47 -40.62
CA PRO A 209 -36.56 -3.43 -39.52
C PRO A 209 -35.55 -4.56 -39.77
N THR A 210 -34.79 -4.95 -38.75
CA THR A 210 -33.72 -5.96 -38.89
C THR A 210 -33.67 -6.90 -37.70
N THR A 211 -32.88 -7.97 -37.85
CA THR A 211 -32.46 -8.86 -36.76
C THR A 211 -30.94 -8.88 -36.69
N PHE A 212 -30.39 -8.97 -35.51
CA PHE A 212 -28.93 -9.04 -35.32
C PHE A 212 -28.44 -10.49 -35.29
N ASP A 213 -27.33 -10.74 -35.97
CA ASP A 213 -26.70 -12.07 -36.06
C ASP A 213 -25.71 -12.26 -34.91
N TRP A 214 -26.24 -12.45 -33.70
CA TRP A 214 -25.43 -12.63 -32.48
C TRP A 214 -24.46 -13.79 -32.56
N ALA A 215 -24.80 -14.85 -33.28
CA ALA A 215 -23.98 -16.06 -33.39
C ALA A 215 -22.70 -15.86 -34.20
N ASN A 216 -22.65 -14.87 -35.09
CA ASN A 216 -21.49 -14.54 -35.90
C ASN A 216 -20.71 -13.32 -35.41
N MET A 217 -21.10 -12.72 -34.28
CA MET A 217 -20.30 -11.66 -33.64
C MET A 217 -19.19 -12.29 -32.79
N LEU A 218 -17.94 -11.87 -33.02
CA LEU A 218 -16.77 -12.30 -32.22
C LEU A 218 -16.54 -11.33 -31.07
N ASP A 219 -16.00 -11.83 -29.98
CA ASP A 219 -15.53 -10.99 -28.89
C ASP A 219 -14.28 -10.17 -29.27
N ASP A 220 -13.41 -10.72 -30.11
CA ASP A 220 -12.19 -10.08 -30.57
C ASP A 220 -11.97 -10.30 -32.07
N TYR A 221 -11.77 -9.20 -32.80
CA TYR A 221 -11.52 -9.19 -34.24
C TYR A 221 -10.04 -9.01 -34.59
N THR A 222 -9.15 -8.89 -33.61
CA THR A 222 -7.71 -8.68 -33.85
C THR A 222 -7.01 -9.94 -34.33
N HIS A 223 -7.59 -11.11 -34.10
CA HIS A 223 -7.03 -12.42 -34.48
C HIS A 223 -7.55 -12.94 -35.82
N GLY A 224 -8.30 -12.10 -36.55
CA GLY A 224 -8.86 -12.44 -37.86
C GLY A 224 -10.36 -12.74 -37.81
N TYR A 225 -11.05 -12.51 -38.92
CA TYR A 225 -12.49 -12.71 -39.09
C TYR A 225 -12.84 -12.95 -40.54
N ASN A 226 -14.00 -13.56 -40.81
CA ASN A 226 -14.56 -13.71 -42.15
C ASN A 226 -15.58 -12.57 -42.44
N GLU A 227 -16.08 -12.52 -43.69
CA GLU A 227 -17.01 -11.49 -44.15
C GLU A 227 -18.34 -11.50 -43.38
N THR A 228 -18.86 -12.67 -43.00
CA THR A 228 -20.08 -12.81 -42.23
C THR A 228 -19.93 -12.22 -40.82
N GLN A 229 -18.81 -12.51 -40.17
CA GLN A 229 -18.50 -11.98 -38.85
C GLN A 229 -18.30 -10.47 -38.89
N ALA A 230 -17.60 -9.96 -39.91
CA ALA A 230 -17.42 -8.52 -40.10
C ALA A 230 -18.76 -7.80 -40.34
N ALA A 231 -19.64 -8.39 -41.18
CA ALA A 231 -20.97 -7.83 -41.44
C ALA A 231 -21.85 -7.84 -40.20
N ALA A 232 -21.82 -8.90 -39.39
CA ALA A 232 -22.62 -9.01 -38.18
C ALA A 232 -22.37 -7.86 -37.19
N VAL A 233 -21.10 -7.58 -36.87
CA VAL A 233 -20.75 -6.50 -35.94
C VAL A 233 -20.96 -5.11 -36.53
N ALA A 234 -20.63 -4.90 -37.82
CA ALA A 234 -20.84 -3.63 -38.49
C ALA A 234 -22.35 -3.26 -38.56
N HIS A 235 -23.18 -4.27 -38.78
CA HIS A 235 -24.63 -4.09 -38.80
C HIS A 235 -25.20 -3.60 -37.47
N LEU A 236 -24.79 -4.21 -36.38
CA LEU A 236 -25.15 -3.76 -35.02
C LEU A 236 -24.71 -2.31 -34.77
N MET A 237 -23.43 -2.02 -35.04
CA MET A 237 -22.86 -0.68 -34.86
C MET A 237 -23.61 0.39 -35.66
N ARG A 238 -23.98 0.03 -36.92
CA ARG A 238 -24.68 0.95 -37.82
C ARG A 238 -26.08 1.29 -37.30
N TYR A 239 -26.84 0.29 -36.82
CA TYR A 239 -28.19 0.49 -36.31
C TYR A 239 -28.22 1.25 -35.00
N ILE A 240 -27.32 0.95 -34.08
CA ILE A 240 -27.17 1.69 -32.81
C ILE A 240 -26.84 3.16 -33.11
N GLY A 241 -25.82 3.42 -33.93
CA GLY A 241 -25.43 4.78 -34.27
C GLY A 241 -26.53 5.55 -35.05
N GLN A 242 -27.37 4.84 -35.83
CA GLN A 242 -28.53 5.47 -36.47
C GLN A 242 -29.56 5.97 -35.45
N VAL A 243 -29.88 5.15 -34.45
CA VAL A 243 -30.84 5.49 -33.40
C VAL A 243 -30.26 6.54 -32.42
N GLU A 244 -28.97 6.52 -32.19
CA GLU A 244 -28.29 7.57 -31.44
C GLU A 244 -28.22 8.91 -32.17
N GLU A 245 -28.65 8.97 -33.48
CA GLU A 245 -28.46 10.14 -34.33
C GLU A 245 -26.97 10.59 -34.36
N MET A 246 -26.08 9.61 -34.56
CA MET A 246 -24.63 9.82 -34.53
C MET A 246 -24.20 10.92 -35.50
N ASP A 247 -23.43 11.90 -35.04
CA ASP A 247 -22.76 12.86 -35.92
C ASP A 247 -21.54 12.16 -36.52
N TYR A 248 -21.72 11.41 -37.59
CA TYR A 248 -20.70 10.65 -38.24
C TYR A 248 -19.69 11.57 -38.95
N THR A 249 -18.37 11.40 -38.61
CA THR A 249 -17.29 12.09 -39.31
C THR A 249 -16.11 11.17 -39.56
N ILE A 250 -15.27 11.54 -40.53
CA ILE A 250 -14.04 10.79 -40.89
C ILE A 250 -12.90 10.98 -39.88
N SER A 251 -13.01 11.95 -38.99
CA SER A 251 -12.00 12.24 -37.95
C SER A 251 -12.38 11.77 -36.54
N GLY A 252 -13.64 11.36 -36.36
CA GLY A 252 -14.19 10.93 -35.09
C GLY A 252 -15.69 11.24 -35.03
N SER A 253 -16.54 10.26 -34.74
CA SER A 253 -18.01 10.41 -34.67
C SER A 253 -18.46 10.51 -33.21
N GLY A 254 -19.57 11.22 -32.94
CA GLY A 254 -20.03 11.47 -31.57
C GLY A 254 -21.55 11.52 -31.41
N ALA A 255 -22.02 11.15 -30.23
CA ALA A 255 -23.38 11.33 -29.72
C ALA A 255 -23.33 11.58 -28.20
N TYR A 256 -24.45 11.97 -27.60
CA TYR A 256 -24.48 12.28 -26.16
C TYR A 256 -25.07 11.13 -25.34
N GLY A 257 -24.84 11.12 -24.02
CA GLY A 257 -25.43 10.11 -23.13
C GLY A 257 -26.94 9.98 -23.21
N LYS A 258 -27.67 11.08 -23.48
CA LYS A 258 -29.12 11.06 -23.74
C LYS A 258 -29.49 10.28 -25.00
N ASP A 259 -28.60 10.26 -25.98
CA ASP A 259 -28.81 9.57 -27.25
C ASP A 259 -28.57 8.07 -27.09
N VAL A 260 -27.60 7.70 -26.23
CA VAL A 260 -27.38 6.32 -25.76
C VAL A 260 -28.63 5.81 -25.04
N LEU A 261 -29.19 6.57 -24.09
CA LEU A 261 -30.42 6.20 -23.40
C LEU A 261 -31.59 6.05 -24.38
N ARG A 262 -31.71 6.94 -25.39
CA ARG A 262 -32.72 6.84 -26.45
C ARG A 262 -32.58 5.51 -27.20
N ALA A 263 -31.35 5.09 -27.56
CA ALA A 263 -31.13 3.82 -28.23
C ALA A 263 -31.51 2.63 -27.34
N VAL A 264 -31.15 2.64 -26.06
CA VAL A 264 -31.57 1.61 -25.09
C VAL A 264 -33.09 1.46 -25.08
N GLN A 265 -33.81 2.56 -24.97
CA GLN A 265 -35.29 2.57 -24.94
C GLN A 265 -35.89 2.17 -26.30
N TYR A 266 -35.29 2.61 -27.41
CA TYR A 266 -35.74 2.31 -28.75
C TYR A 266 -35.68 0.82 -29.11
N PHE A 267 -34.62 0.14 -28.67
CA PHE A 267 -34.46 -1.30 -28.84
C PHE A 267 -35.16 -2.13 -27.76
N GLU A 268 -36.11 -1.51 -27.05
CA GLU A 268 -37.00 -2.15 -26.08
C GLU A 268 -36.32 -2.84 -24.91
N TYR A 269 -35.18 -2.32 -24.51
CA TYR A 269 -34.57 -2.67 -23.19
C TYR A 269 -35.47 -2.18 -22.06
N ASP A 270 -35.12 -2.54 -20.81
CA ASP A 270 -35.88 -2.11 -19.63
C ASP A 270 -36.11 -0.60 -19.66
N GLN A 271 -37.36 -0.19 -19.64
CA GLN A 271 -37.73 1.22 -19.71
C GLN A 271 -37.39 2.01 -18.44
N ASN A 272 -36.92 1.32 -17.37
CA ASN A 272 -36.41 1.94 -16.17
C ASN A 272 -34.92 2.33 -16.30
N ALA A 273 -34.26 2.02 -17.42
CA ALA A 273 -32.90 2.51 -17.70
C ALA A 273 -32.84 4.04 -17.59
N GLN A 274 -31.80 4.58 -17.02
CA GLN A 274 -31.66 5.99 -16.68
C GLN A 274 -30.30 6.55 -17.09
N LEU A 275 -30.31 7.82 -17.51
CA LEU A 275 -29.10 8.63 -17.61
C LEU A 275 -28.94 9.44 -16.31
N LEU A 276 -27.85 9.25 -15.61
CA LEU A 276 -27.50 9.99 -14.41
C LEU A 276 -26.35 10.96 -14.69
N PHE A 277 -26.43 12.14 -14.06
CA PHE A 277 -25.41 13.18 -14.13
C PHE A 277 -24.81 13.35 -12.75
N LYS A 278 -23.48 13.24 -12.64
CA LYS A 278 -22.80 13.41 -11.36
C LYS A 278 -22.94 14.84 -10.81
N THR A 279 -22.97 15.83 -11.70
CA THR A 279 -23.19 17.24 -11.35
C THR A 279 -24.33 17.84 -12.15
N ASP A 280 -24.92 18.91 -11.64
CA ASP A 280 -25.84 19.77 -12.38
C ASP A 280 -25.11 20.65 -13.42
N ASP A 281 -25.86 21.43 -14.20
CA ASP A 281 -25.33 22.34 -15.21
C ASP A 281 -24.49 23.50 -14.62
N LEU A 282 -24.54 23.73 -13.32
CA LEU A 282 -23.79 24.74 -12.59
C LEU A 282 -22.53 24.15 -11.94
N GLY A 283 -22.31 22.84 -12.06
CA GLY A 283 -21.18 22.12 -11.50
C GLY A 283 -21.35 21.70 -10.04
N SER A 284 -22.56 21.83 -9.46
CA SER A 284 -22.85 21.34 -8.12
C SER A 284 -23.08 19.83 -8.17
N ALA A 285 -22.60 19.11 -7.15
CA ALA A 285 -22.75 17.66 -7.10
C ALA A 285 -24.21 17.25 -6.90
N ASN A 286 -24.76 16.46 -7.81
CA ASN A 286 -26.04 15.75 -7.64
C ASN A 286 -25.85 14.52 -6.74
N PHE A 287 -24.64 13.92 -6.78
CA PHE A 287 -24.26 12.74 -6.02
C PHE A 287 -22.86 12.93 -5.45
N SER A 288 -22.65 12.52 -4.21
CA SER A 288 -21.30 12.43 -3.65
C SER A 288 -20.47 11.36 -4.38
N ASP A 289 -19.14 11.41 -4.23
CA ASP A 289 -18.25 10.39 -4.78
C ASP A 289 -18.62 8.99 -4.26
N GLU A 290 -19.00 8.86 -2.99
CA GLU A 290 -19.45 7.62 -2.37
C GLU A 290 -20.76 7.11 -2.98
N GLN A 291 -21.77 7.97 -3.12
CA GLN A 291 -23.05 7.60 -3.75
C GLN A 291 -22.86 7.17 -5.20
N TRP A 292 -22.00 7.90 -5.94
CA TRP A 292 -21.70 7.59 -7.33
C TRP A 292 -21.02 6.22 -7.47
N GLY A 293 -20.00 5.95 -6.66
CA GLY A 293 -19.32 4.65 -6.62
C GLY A 293 -20.26 3.51 -6.21
N SER A 294 -21.14 3.72 -5.21
CA SER A 294 -22.12 2.72 -4.77
C SER A 294 -23.10 2.35 -5.89
N MET A 295 -23.63 3.33 -6.62
CA MET A 295 -24.52 3.05 -7.75
C MET A 295 -23.85 2.24 -8.85
N ILE A 296 -22.58 2.52 -9.16
CA ILE A 296 -21.79 1.72 -10.10
C ILE A 296 -21.66 0.28 -9.60
N GLN A 297 -21.30 0.09 -8.32
CA GLN A 297 -21.15 -1.25 -7.74
C GLN A 297 -22.46 -2.02 -7.72
N ASP A 298 -23.60 -1.37 -7.43
CA ASP A 298 -24.91 -1.99 -7.45
C ASP A 298 -25.30 -2.50 -8.86
N GLU A 299 -24.95 -1.75 -9.90
CA GLU A 299 -25.12 -2.19 -11.29
C GLU A 299 -24.26 -3.41 -11.62
N LEU A 300 -22.96 -3.35 -11.26
CA LEU A 300 -22.02 -4.43 -11.55
C LEU A 300 -22.40 -5.73 -10.82
N VAL A 301 -22.77 -5.65 -9.53
CA VAL A 301 -23.26 -6.79 -8.75
C VAL A 301 -24.54 -7.37 -9.34
N ALA A 302 -25.40 -6.54 -9.92
CA ALA A 302 -26.60 -7.01 -10.63
C ALA A 302 -26.29 -7.55 -12.03
N GLY A 303 -25.00 -7.58 -12.45
CA GLY A 303 -24.58 -8.07 -13.76
C GLY A 303 -24.94 -7.13 -14.91
N ARG A 304 -25.03 -5.83 -14.67
CA ARG A 304 -25.37 -4.81 -15.65
C ARG A 304 -24.16 -3.94 -15.97
N PRO A 305 -23.50 -4.15 -17.13
CA PRO A 305 -22.43 -3.27 -17.59
C PRO A 305 -22.96 -1.85 -17.85
N ILE A 306 -22.15 -0.86 -17.56
CA ILE A 306 -22.50 0.56 -17.63
C ILE A 306 -21.91 1.19 -18.89
N VAL A 307 -22.68 2.01 -19.62
CA VAL A 307 -22.13 2.96 -20.58
C VAL A 307 -21.83 4.25 -19.81
N TYR A 308 -20.55 4.53 -19.64
CA TYR A 308 -20.07 5.70 -18.92
C TYR A 308 -19.64 6.79 -19.92
N CYS A 309 -20.08 8.02 -19.70
CA CYS A 309 -19.75 9.17 -20.52
C CYS A 309 -19.05 10.22 -19.67
N ALA A 310 -17.95 10.75 -20.18
CA ALA A 310 -17.27 11.86 -19.54
C ALA A 310 -16.93 12.94 -20.58
N TYR A 311 -17.00 14.20 -20.19
CA TYR A 311 -16.64 15.31 -21.06
C TYR A 311 -15.90 16.40 -20.29
N ASP A 312 -15.07 17.11 -21.01
CA ASP A 312 -14.29 18.22 -20.53
C ASP A 312 -15.11 19.50 -20.61
N ASN A 313 -15.44 20.09 -19.47
CA ASN A 313 -16.22 21.30 -19.38
C ASN A 313 -15.51 22.53 -20.00
N TYR A 314 -14.18 22.45 -20.20
CA TYR A 314 -13.40 23.56 -20.78
C TYR A 314 -13.29 23.47 -22.30
N THR A 315 -13.12 22.26 -22.85
CA THR A 315 -12.96 22.04 -24.30
C THR A 315 -14.23 21.60 -25.00
N GLY A 316 -15.18 21.03 -24.25
CA GLY A 316 -16.38 20.40 -24.77
C GLY A 316 -16.14 19.03 -25.42
N SER A 317 -14.90 18.51 -25.36
CA SER A 317 -14.59 17.15 -25.84
C SER A 317 -15.22 16.12 -24.92
N GLY A 318 -15.80 15.06 -25.46
CA GLY A 318 -16.43 14.01 -24.69
C GLY A 318 -16.08 12.63 -25.21
N HIS A 319 -16.12 11.65 -24.30
CA HIS A 319 -15.85 10.25 -24.60
C HIS A 319 -16.83 9.35 -23.88
N ALA A 320 -17.21 8.24 -24.54
CA ALA A 320 -17.95 7.14 -23.93
C ALA A 320 -17.05 5.90 -23.86
N PHE A 321 -17.28 5.10 -22.84
CA PHE A 321 -16.58 3.83 -22.58
C PHE A 321 -17.44 2.96 -21.64
N ASN A 322 -17.04 1.73 -21.40
CA ASN A 322 -17.76 0.88 -20.46
C ASN A 322 -17.03 0.79 -19.12
N VAL A 323 -17.85 0.79 -18.05
CA VAL A 323 -17.41 0.36 -16.72
C VAL A 323 -18.14 -0.95 -16.45
N ASP A 324 -17.38 -2.03 -16.31
CA ASP A 324 -17.94 -3.38 -16.33
C ASP A 324 -17.34 -4.34 -15.29
N GLY A 325 -16.46 -3.84 -14.40
CA GLY A 325 -15.89 -4.59 -13.30
C GLY A 325 -15.46 -3.69 -12.15
N TYR A 326 -15.15 -4.27 -10.99
CA TYR A 326 -14.72 -3.57 -9.78
C TYR A 326 -13.76 -4.42 -8.95
N ASP A 327 -12.64 -3.86 -8.54
CA ASP A 327 -11.72 -4.46 -7.56
C ASP A 327 -11.86 -3.77 -6.19
N ALA A 328 -12.45 -4.49 -5.23
CA ALA A 328 -12.66 -4.00 -3.87
C ALA A 328 -11.35 -3.85 -3.06
N THR A 329 -10.26 -4.48 -3.51
CA THR A 329 -8.98 -4.45 -2.78
C THR A 329 -8.30 -3.10 -2.88
N ASP A 330 -8.38 -2.48 -4.05
CA ASP A 330 -7.77 -1.17 -4.31
C ASP A 330 -8.79 -0.09 -4.65
N GLY A 331 -10.09 -0.45 -4.81
CA GLY A 331 -11.18 0.48 -5.08
C GLY A 331 -11.20 0.98 -6.52
N THR A 332 -10.62 0.23 -7.46
CA THR A 332 -10.60 0.56 -8.89
C THR A 332 -11.70 -0.13 -9.66
N TYR A 333 -12.06 0.41 -10.80
CA TYR A 333 -13.12 -0.09 -11.69
C TYR A 333 -12.51 -0.54 -13.01
N HIS A 334 -12.90 -1.72 -13.50
CA HIS A 334 -12.49 -2.15 -14.81
C HIS A 334 -13.18 -1.30 -15.88
N VAL A 335 -12.36 -0.79 -16.81
CA VAL A 335 -12.76 0.08 -17.92
C VAL A 335 -12.39 -0.57 -19.24
N ASN A 336 -13.39 -0.71 -20.12
CA ASN A 336 -13.20 -1.08 -21.52
C ASN A 336 -13.34 0.18 -22.38
N TRP A 337 -12.22 0.61 -22.97
CA TRP A 337 -12.15 1.87 -23.72
C TRP A 337 -12.76 1.81 -25.13
N GLY A 338 -13.08 0.61 -25.64
CA GLY A 338 -13.59 0.43 -27.00
C GLY A 338 -12.53 0.65 -28.09
N TRP A 339 -11.30 0.17 -27.88
CA TRP A 339 -10.17 0.29 -28.81
C TRP A 339 -9.41 -1.03 -28.98
N ASN A 340 -10.11 -2.13 -29.29
CA ASN A 340 -9.56 -3.47 -29.42
C ASN A 340 -8.78 -3.92 -28.17
N GLY A 341 -9.31 -3.62 -26.99
CA GLY A 341 -8.69 -3.96 -25.70
C GLY A 341 -7.51 -3.08 -25.28
N ARG A 342 -7.02 -2.17 -26.15
CA ARG A 342 -5.88 -1.33 -25.81
C ARG A 342 -6.14 -0.45 -24.59
N GLY A 343 -5.26 -0.56 -23.61
CA GLY A 343 -5.34 0.21 -22.37
C GLY A 343 -6.52 -0.20 -21.48
N ASN A 344 -7.27 -1.23 -21.79
CA ASN A 344 -8.25 -1.79 -20.87
C ASN A 344 -7.57 -2.17 -19.56
N GLY A 345 -8.28 -2.04 -18.46
CA GLY A 345 -7.72 -2.32 -17.13
C GLY A 345 -8.53 -1.65 -16.03
N ASN A 346 -7.95 -1.62 -14.86
CA ASN A 346 -8.56 -1.06 -13.66
C ASN A 346 -8.13 0.39 -13.46
N PHE A 347 -9.10 1.28 -13.22
CA PHE A 347 -8.92 2.71 -13.10
C PHE A 347 -9.64 3.26 -11.87
N ALA A 348 -9.01 4.16 -11.14
CA ALA A 348 -9.71 4.96 -10.14
C ALA A 348 -10.72 5.91 -10.82
N LEU A 349 -11.89 6.12 -10.24
CA LEU A 349 -12.82 7.14 -10.74
C LEU A 349 -12.31 8.55 -10.48
N ASN A 350 -11.60 8.74 -9.36
CA ASN A 350 -10.94 9.98 -9.00
C ASN A 350 -9.59 9.68 -8.35
N ALA A 351 -8.59 10.54 -8.53
CA ALA A 351 -7.31 10.41 -7.84
C ALA A 351 -7.45 10.64 -6.32
N PHE A 352 -8.45 11.41 -5.90
CA PHE A 352 -8.85 11.63 -4.50
C PHE A 352 -10.25 12.21 -4.47
N SER A 353 -10.89 12.23 -3.29
CA SER A 353 -12.17 12.89 -3.06
C SER A 353 -11.98 14.17 -2.24
N TYR A 354 -12.56 15.27 -2.69
CA TYR A 354 -12.57 16.54 -1.98
C TYR A 354 -13.83 17.36 -2.33
N ASN A 355 -14.77 17.43 -1.40
CA ASN A 355 -16.03 18.16 -1.55
C ASN A 355 -16.79 17.81 -2.84
N ASP A 356 -16.71 16.55 -3.27
CA ASP A 356 -17.34 16.00 -4.47
C ASP A 356 -17.02 16.79 -5.77
N MET A 357 -15.87 17.44 -5.84
CA MET A 357 -15.42 18.21 -7.00
C MET A 357 -15.07 17.30 -8.18
N THR A 358 -15.50 17.70 -9.37
CA THR A 358 -15.22 16.95 -10.63
C THR A 358 -14.02 17.49 -11.41
N PHE A 359 -13.38 18.55 -10.95
CA PHE A 359 -12.19 19.16 -11.57
C PHE A 359 -12.37 19.49 -13.07
N GLY A 360 -13.57 19.96 -13.43
CA GLY A 360 -13.91 20.32 -14.81
C GLY A 360 -14.25 19.13 -15.72
N THR A 361 -14.41 17.94 -15.16
CA THR A 361 -14.87 16.76 -15.91
C THR A 361 -16.33 16.48 -15.61
N GLY A 362 -17.21 16.66 -16.60
CA GLY A 362 -18.60 16.24 -16.53
C GLY A 362 -18.69 14.73 -16.64
N GLN A 363 -19.30 14.08 -15.65
CA GLN A 363 -19.45 12.63 -15.59
C GLN A 363 -20.92 12.24 -15.65
N GLN A 364 -21.24 11.27 -16.51
CA GLN A 364 -22.56 10.73 -16.72
C GLN A 364 -22.48 9.21 -16.84
N MET A 365 -23.55 8.52 -16.51
CA MET A 365 -23.65 7.08 -16.76
C MET A 365 -25.07 6.69 -17.15
N VAL A 366 -25.19 5.78 -18.10
CA VAL A 366 -26.46 5.10 -18.43
C VAL A 366 -26.46 3.78 -17.67
N ILE A 367 -27.40 3.64 -16.74
CA ILE A 367 -27.59 2.49 -15.86
C ILE A 367 -28.91 1.78 -16.13
N GLY A 368 -29.09 0.59 -15.56
CA GLY A 368 -30.30 -0.21 -15.74
C GLY A 368 -30.42 -0.82 -17.16
N ILE A 369 -29.31 -0.92 -17.89
CA ILE A 369 -29.32 -1.51 -19.24
C ILE A 369 -29.43 -3.03 -19.12
N GLN A 370 -30.64 -3.54 -19.24
CA GLN A 370 -30.96 -4.96 -19.24
C GLN A 370 -32.15 -5.23 -20.13
N PRO A 371 -32.33 -6.44 -20.70
CA PRO A 371 -33.51 -6.81 -21.42
C PRO A 371 -34.79 -6.67 -20.55
N PRO A 372 -35.97 -6.54 -21.14
CA PRO A 372 -37.23 -6.43 -20.39
C PRO A 372 -37.50 -7.71 -19.58
N GLU A 373 -38.30 -7.57 -18.53
CA GLU A 373 -38.77 -8.70 -17.73
C GLU A 373 -39.38 -9.81 -18.62
N GLY A 374 -38.99 -11.06 -18.34
CA GLY A 374 -39.44 -12.22 -19.12
C GLY A 374 -38.57 -12.54 -20.33
N TYR A 375 -37.44 -11.86 -20.55
CA TYR A 375 -36.47 -12.24 -21.55
C TYR A 375 -35.91 -13.65 -21.24
N GLN A 376 -36.02 -14.56 -22.23
CA GLN A 376 -35.82 -15.99 -22.00
C GLN A 376 -34.41 -16.51 -22.37
N ASN A 377 -33.43 -15.65 -22.58
CA ASN A 377 -32.07 -16.13 -22.84
C ASN A 377 -31.45 -16.74 -21.57
N PRO A 378 -31.04 -18.02 -21.56
CA PRO A 378 -30.39 -18.63 -20.42
C PRO A 378 -29.07 -17.91 -20.11
N ARG A 379 -28.82 -17.66 -18.82
CA ARG A 379 -27.60 -16.98 -18.37
C ARG A 379 -27.12 -17.50 -17.02
N LEU A 380 -25.80 -17.45 -16.86
CA LEU A 380 -25.13 -17.74 -15.60
C LEU A 380 -24.42 -16.48 -15.08
N GLN A 381 -24.42 -16.32 -13.79
CA GLN A 381 -23.69 -15.28 -13.07
C GLN A 381 -23.06 -15.88 -11.83
N ALA A 382 -21.89 -15.40 -11.43
CA ALA A 382 -21.29 -15.74 -10.14
C ALA A 382 -20.83 -14.48 -9.41
N TYR A 383 -20.96 -14.52 -8.09
CA TYR A 383 -20.54 -13.40 -7.25
C TYR A 383 -19.93 -13.93 -5.94
N PRO A 384 -18.66 -13.61 -5.64
CA PRO A 384 -17.69 -13.05 -6.57
C PRO A 384 -17.32 -14.02 -7.69
N SER A 385 -16.83 -13.50 -8.83
CA SER A 385 -16.32 -14.30 -9.94
C SER A 385 -14.78 -14.41 -9.94
N VAL A 386 -14.12 -13.68 -9.03
CA VAL A 386 -12.72 -13.86 -8.65
C VAL A 386 -12.66 -14.15 -7.17
N ILE A 387 -11.95 -15.21 -6.78
CA ILE A 387 -11.85 -15.68 -5.39
C ILE A 387 -10.37 -15.71 -5.00
N ASP A 388 -10.00 -14.76 -4.17
CA ASP A 388 -8.66 -14.65 -3.60
C ASP A 388 -8.61 -15.35 -2.24
N MET A 389 -7.65 -16.27 -2.07
CA MET A 389 -7.49 -17.08 -0.87
C MET A 389 -6.05 -17.05 -0.41
N GLN A 390 -5.84 -17.03 0.90
CA GLN A 390 -4.51 -17.16 1.50
C GLN A 390 -4.50 -18.28 2.53
N ALA A 391 -3.48 -19.13 2.46
CA ALA A 391 -3.29 -20.20 3.44
C ALA A 391 -1.80 -20.51 3.58
N TYR A 392 -1.37 -20.91 4.76
CA TYR A 392 -0.04 -21.47 4.95
C TYR A 392 0.04 -22.91 4.44
N LEU A 393 1.25 -23.35 4.12
CA LEU A 393 1.52 -24.68 3.56
C LEU A 393 0.81 -25.80 4.36
N GLY A 394 0.00 -26.58 3.65
CA GLY A 394 -0.75 -27.70 4.22
C GLY A 394 -1.94 -27.33 5.12
N LYS A 395 -2.24 -26.03 5.29
CA LYS A 395 -3.41 -25.58 6.07
C LYS A 395 -4.54 -25.19 5.11
N PRO A 396 -5.78 -25.70 5.30
CA PRO A 396 -6.87 -25.31 4.40
C PRO A 396 -7.43 -23.93 4.73
N ALA A 397 -7.81 -23.18 3.68
CA ALA A 397 -8.68 -22.02 3.76
C ALA A 397 -9.94 -22.29 2.92
N THR A 398 -11.05 -21.63 3.25
CA THR A 398 -12.31 -21.76 2.51
C THR A 398 -12.86 -20.39 2.14
N ALA A 399 -13.46 -20.29 0.96
CA ALA A 399 -14.21 -19.15 0.49
C ALA A 399 -15.47 -19.63 -0.22
N THR A 400 -16.43 -18.74 -0.45
CA THR A 400 -17.68 -19.05 -1.13
C THR A 400 -17.95 -18.07 -2.24
N PHE A 401 -18.61 -18.54 -3.30
CA PHE A 401 -19.26 -17.69 -4.28
C PHE A 401 -20.71 -18.12 -4.47
N SER A 402 -21.58 -17.17 -4.78
CA SER A 402 -22.98 -17.47 -5.12
C SER A 402 -23.12 -17.62 -6.64
N LEU A 403 -23.54 -18.80 -7.07
CA LEU A 403 -23.87 -19.09 -8.47
C LEU A 403 -25.35 -18.80 -8.68
N LYS A 404 -25.67 -17.97 -9.67
CA LYS A 404 -27.04 -17.64 -10.03
C LYS A 404 -27.29 -17.89 -11.52
N GLY A 405 -28.38 -18.56 -11.81
CA GLY A 405 -28.91 -18.75 -13.15
C GLY A 405 -30.13 -17.89 -13.42
N THR A 406 -30.40 -17.64 -14.69
CA THR A 406 -31.65 -17.00 -15.14
C THR A 406 -32.13 -17.72 -16.40
N ASN A 407 -33.42 -18.06 -16.46
CA ASN A 407 -34.05 -18.75 -17.60
C ASN A 407 -33.33 -20.03 -18.02
N LEU A 408 -32.71 -20.74 -17.09
CA LEU A 408 -32.02 -21.99 -17.39
C LEU A 408 -33.00 -23.06 -17.86
N THR A 409 -32.55 -23.93 -18.76
CA THR A 409 -33.30 -25.07 -19.25
C THR A 409 -32.76 -26.42 -18.78
N ASP A 410 -31.60 -26.39 -18.11
CA ASP A 410 -30.89 -27.58 -17.61
C ASP A 410 -30.08 -27.24 -16.37
N ASP A 411 -29.60 -28.24 -15.67
CA ASP A 411 -28.69 -28.12 -14.53
C ASP A 411 -27.39 -27.44 -14.94
N VAL A 412 -26.70 -26.86 -13.95
CA VAL A 412 -25.38 -26.24 -14.13
C VAL A 412 -24.29 -27.21 -13.74
N THR A 413 -23.40 -27.52 -14.68
CA THR A 413 -22.21 -28.34 -14.43
C THR A 413 -21.02 -27.43 -14.10
N LEU A 414 -20.31 -27.72 -13.01
CA LEU A 414 -19.08 -27.01 -12.60
C LEU A 414 -17.87 -27.88 -12.86
N THR A 415 -16.95 -27.40 -13.65
CA THR A 415 -15.68 -28.08 -13.96
C THR A 415 -14.52 -27.27 -13.36
N LEU A 416 -13.86 -27.87 -12.37
CA LEU A 416 -12.65 -27.29 -11.77
C LEU A 416 -11.44 -27.70 -12.62
N ASN A 417 -10.71 -26.69 -13.14
CA ASN A 417 -9.43 -26.85 -13.81
C ASN A 417 -8.34 -26.37 -12.86
N ASP A 418 -7.71 -27.28 -12.16
CA ASP A 418 -6.71 -27.02 -11.12
C ASP A 418 -5.40 -27.74 -11.48
N PRO A 419 -4.41 -27.03 -12.11
CA PRO A 419 -3.16 -27.64 -12.51
C PRO A 419 -2.30 -28.14 -11.36
N ASP A 420 -2.40 -27.50 -10.18
CA ASP A 420 -1.58 -27.80 -9.02
C ASP A 420 -2.23 -28.78 -8.05
N GLY A 421 -3.52 -29.05 -8.22
CA GLY A 421 -4.28 -29.97 -7.37
C GLY A 421 -4.46 -29.47 -5.93
N VAL A 422 -4.59 -28.16 -5.74
CA VAL A 422 -4.65 -27.50 -4.42
C VAL A 422 -6.02 -26.94 -4.09
N PHE A 423 -6.94 -26.89 -5.05
CA PHE A 423 -8.30 -26.42 -4.89
C PHE A 423 -9.30 -27.58 -4.91
N ALA A 424 -10.41 -27.40 -4.24
CA ALA A 424 -11.56 -28.29 -4.30
C ALA A 424 -12.85 -27.49 -4.22
N ILE A 425 -13.93 -28.00 -4.81
CA ILE A 425 -15.27 -27.43 -4.72
C ILE A 425 -16.23 -28.45 -4.11
N ASP A 426 -17.24 -27.99 -3.39
CA ASP A 426 -18.22 -28.83 -2.70
C ASP A 426 -19.34 -29.34 -3.63
N ALA A 427 -19.48 -28.80 -4.84
CA ALA A 427 -20.48 -29.23 -5.81
C ALA A 427 -19.90 -29.27 -7.25
N ALA A 428 -20.10 -30.38 -7.96
CA ALA A 428 -19.78 -30.49 -9.38
C ALA A 428 -21.01 -30.24 -10.29
N THR A 429 -22.21 -30.19 -9.71
CA THR A 429 -23.48 -29.92 -10.41
C THR A 429 -24.44 -29.22 -9.47
N VAL A 430 -25.07 -28.17 -9.98
CA VAL A 430 -26.13 -27.44 -9.29
C VAL A 430 -27.43 -27.56 -10.09
N GLY A 431 -28.49 -28.01 -9.43
CA GLY A 431 -29.78 -28.15 -10.09
C GLY A 431 -30.34 -26.80 -10.56
N GLN A 432 -30.98 -26.80 -11.73
CA GLN A 432 -31.58 -25.60 -12.35
C GLN A 432 -32.32 -24.71 -11.35
N THR A 433 -33.26 -25.28 -10.58
CA THR A 433 -34.08 -24.50 -9.63
C THR A 433 -33.26 -23.87 -8.49
N LEU A 434 -32.20 -24.56 -8.02
CA LEU A 434 -31.30 -24.01 -7.00
C LEU A 434 -30.46 -22.86 -7.57
N ALA A 435 -29.96 -23.02 -8.81
CA ALA A 435 -29.22 -21.97 -9.48
C ALA A 435 -30.08 -20.70 -9.69
N GLU A 436 -31.33 -20.83 -10.09
CA GLU A 436 -32.26 -19.69 -10.23
C GLU A 436 -32.54 -18.97 -8.90
N GLY A 437 -32.52 -19.69 -7.79
CA GLY A 437 -32.65 -19.14 -6.44
C GLY A 437 -31.37 -18.52 -5.89
N GLY A 438 -30.23 -18.80 -6.52
CA GLY A 438 -28.89 -18.52 -6.02
C GLY A 438 -28.38 -19.64 -5.09
N GLN A 439 -27.27 -20.28 -5.46
CA GLN A 439 -26.65 -21.37 -4.70
C GLN A 439 -25.20 -21.00 -4.35
N ASP A 440 -24.89 -21.01 -3.07
CA ASP A 440 -23.53 -20.82 -2.61
C ASP A 440 -22.70 -22.09 -2.83
N ILE A 441 -21.52 -21.92 -3.40
CA ILE A 441 -20.53 -22.97 -3.69
C ILE A 441 -19.30 -22.67 -2.84
N THR A 442 -18.84 -23.65 -2.08
CA THR A 442 -17.64 -23.54 -1.25
C THR A 442 -16.42 -24.01 -2.01
N VAL A 443 -15.42 -23.14 -2.07
CA VAL A 443 -14.07 -23.45 -2.56
C VAL A 443 -13.17 -23.70 -1.35
N THR A 444 -12.41 -24.78 -1.37
CA THR A 444 -11.37 -25.09 -0.38
C THR A 444 -10.01 -25.01 -1.06
N TYR A 445 -9.10 -24.24 -0.50
CA TYR A 445 -7.71 -24.12 -0.91
C TYR A 445 -6.80 -24.78 0.12
N THR A 446 -6.03 -25.80 -0.28
CA THR A 446 -5.07 -26.50 0.57
C THR A 446 -3.73 -26.57 -0.15
N PRO A 447 -2.84 -25.58 0.06
CA PRO A 447 -1.60 -25.49 -0.71
C PRO A 447 -0.61 -26.61 -0.36
N ASN A 448 0.09 -27.09 -1.38
CA ASN A 448 1.14 -28.12 -1.29
C ASN A 448 2.55 -27.56 -1.52
N ALA A 449 2.65 -26.28 -1.91
CA ALA A 449 3.91 -25.54 -2.11
C ALA A 449 3.73 -24.07 -1.69
N VAL A 450 4.82 -23.39 -1.34
CA VAL A 450 4.87 -21.95 -1.14
C VAL A 450 4.82 -21.27 -2.50
N GLY A 451 4.10 -20.16 -2.60
CA GLY A 451 3.94 -19.39 -3.84
C GLY A 451 2.49 -19.19 -4.22
N ASN A 452 2.27 -18.89 -5.49
CA ASN A 452 0.95 -18.62 -6.05
C ASN A 452 0.43 -19.84 -6.80
N HIS A 453 -0.86 -20.07 -6.62
CA HIS A 453 -1.60 -21.14 -7.28
C HIS A 453 -2.83 -20.52 -7.95
N THR A 454 -3.10 -20.91 -9.19
CA THR A 454 -4.28 -20.43 -9.90
C THR A 454 -5.09 -21.60 -10.46
N ALA A 455 -6.40 -21.47 -10.40
CA ALA A 455 -7.32 -22.43 -10.98
C ALA A 455 -8.55 -21.71 -11.54
N THR A 456 -9.34 -22.41 -12.34
CA THR A 456 -10.62 -21.90 -12.84
C THR A 456 -11.74 -22.89 -12.61
N ILE A 457 -12.93 -22.37 -12.31
CA ILE A 457 -14.17 -23.16 -12.36
C ILE A 457 -14.94 -22.69 -13.58
N VAL A 458 -15.25 -23.61 -14.49
CA VAL A 458 -16.11 -23.33 -15.65
C VAL A 458 -17.49 -23.87 -15.38
N CYS A 459 -18.48 -23.00 -15.31
CA CYS A 459 -19.89 -23.34 -15.13
C CYS A 459 -20.58 -23.37 -16.48
N ARG A 460 -21.33 -24.44 -16.76
CA ARG A 460 -22.05 -24.66 -18.03
C ARG A 460 -23.48 -25.09 -17.79
N SER A 461 -24.39 -24.51 -18.56
CA SER A 461 -25.78 -24.97 -18.68
C SER A 461 -26.24 -24.83 -20.13
N GLN A 462 -27.17 -25.68 -20.56
CA GLN A 462 -27.61 -25.67 -21.93
C GLN A 462 -28.21 -24.32 -22.36
N GLY A 463 -27.67 -23.74 -23.44
CA GLY A 463 -28.14 -22.47 -24.02
C GLY A 463 -27.58 -21.22 -23.32
N ALA A 464 -26.91 -21.35 -22.20
CA ALA A 464 -26.16 -20.25 -21.57
C ALA A 464 -24.72 -20.22 -22.06
N ASP A 465 -24.11 -19.03 -22.05
CA ASP A 465 -22.67 -18.90 -22.26
C ASP A 465 -21.91 -19.52 -21.06
N ASP A 466 -20.71 -20.02 -21.32
CA ASP A 466 -19.82 -20.53 -20.28
C ASP A 466 -19.45 -19.40 -19.32
N LEU A 467 -19.62 -19.62 -18.02
CA LEU A 467 -19.19 -18.69 -16.98
C LEU A 467 -17.92 -19.23 -16.33
N THR A 468 -16.88 -18.41 -16.30
CA THR A 468 -15.60 -18.75 -15.66
C THR A 468 -15.42 -17.99 -14.36
N ILE A 469 -15.11 -18.71 -13.27
CA ILE A 469 -14.69 -18.16 -11.99
C ILE A 469 -13.19 -18.38 -11.83
N LEU A 470 -12.46 -17.32 -11.52
CA LEU A 470 -11.02 -17.37 -11.28
C LEU A 470 -10.73 -17.63 -9.80
N LEU A 471 -9.86 -18.59 -9.53
CA LEU A 471 -9.38 -18.90 -8.17
C LEU A 471 -7.91 -18.53 -8.07
N ASN A 472 -7.57 -17.69 -7.09
CA ASN A 472 -6.22 -17.28 -6.77
C ASN A 472 -5.88 -17.72 -5.36
N GLY A 473 -4.87 -18.55 -5.19
CA GLY A 473 -4.35 -18.99 -3.91
C GLY A 473 -2.95 -18.43 -3.67
N VAL A 474 -2.73 -17.81 -2.53
CA VAL A 474 -1.41 -17.34 -2.10
C VAL A 474 -0.97 -18.14 -0.88
N THR A 475 0.21 -18.75 -0.98
CA THR A 475 0.83 -19.43 0.16
C THR A 475 2.11 -18.71 0.53
N PRO A 476 2.03 -17.78 1.50
CA PRO A 476 3.21 -17.10 1.97
C PRO A 476 4.13 -18.07 2.72
N LEU A 477 5.41 -17.75 2.73
CA LEU A 477 6.34 -18.41 3.62
C LEU A 477 5.94 -18.10 5.08
N GLU A 478 5.83 -19.13 5.93
CA GLU A 478 5.56 -18.93 7.35
C GLU A 478 6.84 -18.45 8.02
N ILE A 479 6.90 -17.15 8.34
CA ILE A 479 8.09 -16.45 8.86
C ILE A 479 7.68 -15.57 10.04
N TYR A 480 8.56 -15.50 11.04
CA TYR A 480 8.40 -14.69 12.24
C TYR A 480 9.68 -13.94 12.55
N ARG A 481 9.58 -12.77 13.14
CA ARG A 481 10.71 -12.01 13.63
C ARG A 481 11.36 -12.76 14.79
N PRO A 482 12.69 -12.98 14.79
CA PRO A 482 13.38 -13.59 15.92
C PRO A 482 13.33 -12.68 17.14
N VAL A 483 13.40 -13.31 18.34
CA VAL A 483 13.40 -12.61 19.62
C VAL A 483 14.75 -12.84 20.30
N MET A 484 15.53 -11.77 20.46
CA MET A 484 16.81 -11.81 21.18
C MET A 484 16.59 -12.02 22.68
N LEU A 485 17.31 -12.95 23.26
CA LEU A 485 17.28 -13.22 24.69
C LEU A 485 18.37 -12.39 25.41
N PRO A 486 18.14 -12.04 26.70
CA PRO A 486 19.20 -11.50 27.55
C PRO A 486 20.39 -12.47 27.63
N ALA A 487 21.61 -11.93 27.69
CA ALA A 487 22.80 -12.76 27.83
C ALA A 487 22.78 -13.55 29.13
N ASP A 488 23.11 -14.82 29.04
CA ASP A 488 23.29 -15.69 30.23
C ASP A 488 24.53 -15.25 31.01
N GLU A 489 24.33 -14.82 32.24
CA GLU A 489 25.39 -14.35 33.14
C GLU A 489 26.55 -15.37 33.25
N SER A 490 26.27 -16.67 33.21
CA SER A 490 27.28 -17.73 33.27
C SER A 490 28.15 -17.80 32.02
N ARG A 491 27.77 -17.16 30.93
CA ARG A 491 28.48 -17.09 29.65
C ARG A 491 29.09 -15.72 29.37
N ILE A 492 29.06 -14.81 30.34
CA ILE A 492 29.71 -13.51 30.26
C ILE A 492 31.11 -13.62 30.81
N THR A 493 32.08 -13.25 30.01
CA THR A 493 33.51 -13.21 30.40
C THR A 493 34.06 -11.78 30.29
N LEU A 494 35.36 -11.61 30.48
CA LEU A 494 36.02 -10.30 30.29
C LEU A 494 35.92 -9.81 28.83
N THR A 495 35.94 -10.71 27.85
CA THR A 495 36.07 -10.36 26.42
C THR A 495 35.05 -11.04 25.52
N SER A 496 34.07 -11.74 26.09
CA SER A 496 33.07 -12.47 25.33
C SER A 496 31.76 -12.62 26.07
N PHE A 497 30.66 -12.85 25.29
CA PHE A 497 29.37 -13.27 25.83
C PHE A 497 28.64 -14.19 24.84
N GLY A 498 27.68 -14.97 25.35
CA GLY A 498 26.77 -15.76 24.52
C GLY A 498 25.53 -14.97 24.14
N ALA A 499 25.28 -14.84 22.85
CA ALA A 499 24.04 -14.29 22.28
C ALA A 499 23.15 -15.44 21.89
N ASP A 500 21.95 -15.53 22.47
CA ASP A 500 20.93 -16.56 22.19
C ASP A 500 19.61 -15.88 21.79
N TRP A 501 18.84 -16.54 20.93
CA TRP A 501 17.53 -16.06 20.51
C TRP A 501 16.54 -17.19 20.27
N THR A 502 15.27 -16.85 20.28
CA THR A 502 14.19 -17.73 19.85
C THR A 502 13.66 -17.24 18.49
N ASP A 503 13.15 -18.18 17.72
CA ASP A 503 12.49 -17.92 16.45
C ASP A 503 11.42 -19.02 16.25
N GLU A 504 10.18 -18.59 16.04
CA GLU A 504 9.04 -19.49 15.80
C GLU A 504 8.96 -19.91 14.32
N THR A 505 9.75 -19.27 13.45
CA THR A 505 9.84 -19.64 12.04
C THR A 505 10.23 -21.10 11.90
N PRO A 506 9.52 -21.91 11.08
CA PRO A 506 9.94 -23.26 10.77
C PRO A 506 11.39 -23.29 10.29
N ALA A 507 12.23 -24.15 10.86
CA ALA A 507 13.66 -24.17 10.61
C ALA A 507 14.02 -24.33 9.11
N ALA A 508 13.14 -24.98 8.34
CA ALA A 508 13.30 -25.14 6.89
C ALA A 508 13.13 -23.82 6.13
N ASN A 509 12.51 -22.79 6.72
CA ASN A 509 12.25 -21.49 6.09
C ASN A 509 13.35 -20.46 6.41
N VAL A 510 14.28 -20.79 7.32
CA VAL A 510 15.39 -19.91 7.71
C VAL A 510 16.65 -20.33 6.95
N ALA A 511 17.24 -19.42 6.18
CA ALA A 511 18.52 -19.63 5.52
C ALA A 511 19.67 -19.37 6.49
N SER A 512 19.63 -18.27 7.24
CA SER A 512 20.65 -17.92 8.24
C SER A 512 20.16 -16.75 9.10
N TYR A 513 20.94 -16.45 10.15
CA TYR A 513 20.76 -15.24 10.96
C TYR A 513 21.93 -14.29 10.79
N THR A 514 21.66 -13.03 11.03
CA THR A 514 22.66 -11.97 11.14
C THR A 514 22.55 -11.36 12.52
N LEU A 515 23.67 -11.38 13.26
CA LEU A 515 23.81 -10.78 14.58
C LEU A 515 24.56 -9.45 14.43
N GLU A 516 23.99 -8.39 14.94
CA GLU A 516 24.64 -7.10 15.09
C GLU A 516 25.08 -6.91 16.53
N VAL A 517 26.31 -6.43 16.71
CA VAL A 517 26.89 -6.09 18.03
C VAL A 517 27.53 -4.73 17.88
N SER A 518 27.15 -3.79 18.74
CA SER A 518 27.75 -2.45 18.79
C SER A 518 28.11 -2.07 20.23
N ALA A 519 29.24 -1.38 20.42
CA ALA A 519 29.52 -0.81 21.71
C ALA A 519 28.45 0.18 22.10
N LYS A 520 28.04 0.15 23.38
CA LYS A 520 27.12 1.17 23.91
C LYS A 520 27.87 2.51 23.92
N PRO A 521 27.41 3.51 23.14
CA PRO A 521 28.07 4.82 23.18
C PRO A 521 27.81 5.52 24.53
N ASP A 522 28.66 6.43 24.91
CA ASP A 522 28.47 7.22 26.12
C ASP A 522 27.21 8.08 26.07
N TYR A 523 26.82 8.46 24.84
CA TYR A 523 25.56 9.15 24.54
C TYR A 523 25.09 8.82 23.11
N LEU A 524 23.77 8.84 22.90
CA LEU A 524 23.12 8.54 21.61
C LEU A 524 22.00 9.54 21.34
N LEU A 525 21.98 10.17 20.16
CA LEU A 525 20.84 11.00 19.73
C LEU A 525 19.60 10.12 19.54
N LEU A 526 18.54 10.40 20.28
CA LEU A 526 17.26 9.69 20.20
C LEU A 526 16.26 10.45 19.37
N GLU A 527 16.12 11.77 19.61
CA GLU A 527 15.09 12.60 19.02
C GLU A 527 15.64 13.97 18.62
N GLU A 528 15.16 14.49 17.49
CA GLU A 528 15.46 15.85 17.06
C GLU A 528 14.17 16.52 16.54
N ALA A 529 13.82 17.67 17.09
CA ALA A 529 12.77 18.55 16.60
C ALA A 529 13.39 19.87 16.14
N ASP A 530 13.43 20.11 14.82
CA ASP A 530 13.96 21.35 14.22
C ASP A 530 12.83 22.15 13.58
N PHE A 531 12.49 23.28 14.23
CA PHE A 531 11.43 24.18 13.81
C PHE A 531 11.92 25.33 12.92
N SER A 532 13.21 25.37 12.56
CA SER A 532 13.85 26.47 11.82
C SER A 532 13.24 26.69 10.42
N SER A 533 12.64 25.67 9.84
CA SER A 533 11.97 25.72 8.53
C SER A 533 10.52 26.15 8.57
N LEU A 534 9.91 26.32 9.77
CA LEU A 534 8.51 26.72 9.88
C LEU A 534 8.29 28.14 9.32
N PRO A 535 7.23 28.35 8.54
CA PRO A 535 6.95 29.64 7.92
C PRO A 535 6.63 30.71 8.98
N ALA A 536 6.95 31.98 8.67
CA ALA A 536 6.50 33.11 9.44
C ALA A 536 4.97 33.27 9.26
N MET A 537 4.19 32.66 10.12
CA MET A 537 2.74 32.87 10.17
C MET A 537 2.42 33.97 11.18
N SER A 538 1.40 34.79 10.88
CA SER A 538 0.82 35.69 11.89
C SER A 538 0.40 34.88 13.11
N PRO A 539 0.56 35.40 14.34
CA PRO A 539 0.25 34.65 15.54
C PRO A 539 -1.25 34.30 15.59
N THR A 540 -1.58 33.11 15.12
CA THR A 540 -2.89 32.49 15.29
C THR A 540 -2.72 31.35 16.28
N ASN A 541 -3.60 31.26 17.27
CA ASN A 541 -3.55 30.16 18.24
C ASN A 541 -3.79 28.83 17.53
N GLN A 542 -2.78 27.96 17.52
CA GLN A 542 -2.77 26.63 16.93
C GLN A 542 -2.90 25.52 17.98
N ALA A 543 -3.35 25.80 19.19
CA ALA A 543 -3.38 24.82 20.28
C ALA A 543 -4.14 23.52 19.96
N SER A 544 -5.18 23.58 19.14
CA SER A 544 -5.93 22.40 18.68
C SER A 544 -5.20 21.59 17.60
N HIS A 545 -4.15 22.14 17.03
CA HIS A 545 -3.33 21.55 15.95
C HIS A 545 -1.84 21.58 16.30
N ALA A 546 -1.48 21.70 17.57
CA ALA A 546 -0.08 21.81 17.99
C ALA A 546 0.75 20.57 17.59
N THR A 547 0.13 19.39 17.62
CA THR A 547 0.74 18.13 17.21
C THR A 547 1.07 18.07 15.72
N ASP A 548 0.44 18.89 14.88
CA ASP A 548 0.74 18.96 13.43
C ASP A 548 2.12 19.60 13.17
N TYR A 549 2.73 20.22 14.19
CA TYR A 549 4.02 20.92 14.12
C TYR A 549 5.09 20.34 15.04
N LEU A 550 4.76 19.28 15.77
CA LEU A 550 5.67 18.54 16.62
C LEU A 550 6.06 17.21 15.95
N PRO A 551 7.19 16.60 16.31
CA PRO A 551 7.53 15.25 15.86
C PRO A 551 6.40 14.25 16.11
N GLU A 552 6.34 13.21 15.28
CA GLU A 552 5.35 12.13 15.44
C GLU A 552 5.46 11.51 16.84
N GLY A 553 4.33 11.24 17.48
CA GLY A 553 4.27 10.72 18.85
C GLY A 553 4.34 11.79 19.93
N TRP A 554 4.79 13.02 19.62
CA TRP A 554 4.84 14.08 20.61
C TRP A 554 3.45 14.67 20.89
N GLY A 555 3.21 15.00 22.15
CA GLY A 555 1.95 15.57 22.64
C GLY A 555 2.06 17.04 23.04
N PHE A 556 0.91 17.72 23.00
CA PHE A 556 0.78 19.08 23.53
C PHE A 556 -0.43 19.21 24.47
N THR A 557 -0.23 19.89 25.60
CA THR A 557 -1.31 20.24 26.50
C THR A 557 -1.19 21.72 26.85
N GLY A 558 -2.19 22.53 26.49
CA GLY A 558 -2.16 23.96 26.73
C GLY A 558 -3.30 24.68 26.04
N SER A 559 -3.41 26.01 26.33
CA SER A 559 -4.47 26.85 25.77
C SER A 559 -4.06 27.66 24.55
N GLU A 560 -2.74 27.70 24.24
CA GLU A 560 -2.20 28.49 23.14
C GLU A 560 -0.86 27.95 22.70
N PHE A 561 -0.71 27.77 21.41
CA PHE A 561 0.48 27.33 20.71
C PHE A 561 0.60 28.17 19.44
N ASN A 562 1.63 28.97 19.33
CA ASN A 562 1.82 29.89 18.21
C ASN A 562 3.06 29.47 17.40
N LEU A 563 3.06 29.78 16.10
CA LEU A 563 4.20 29.65 15.20
C LEU A 563 4.69 31.06 14.86
N GLU A 564 5.98 31.28 14.97
CA GLU A 564 6.59 32.57 14.63
C GLU A 564 7.95 32.32 13.98
N GLY A 565 8.05 32.56 12.66
CA GLY A 565 9.28 32.57 11.88
C GLY A 565 10.39 31.63 12.32
N GLY A 566 10.27 30.33 12.04
CA GLY A 566 11.29 29.34 12.41
C GLY A 566 11.30 28.90 13.88
N CYS A 567 10.19 29.06 14.60
CA CYS A 567 10.09 28.56 15.97
C CYS A 567 8.65 28.28 16.41
N VAL A 568 8.48 27.44 17.43
CA VAL A 568 7.22 27.22 18.14
C VAL A 568 7.20 28.06 19.43
N VAL A 569 6.04 28.63 19.78
CA VAL A 569 5.85 29.54 20.93
C VAL A 569 4.70 29.04 21.78
N PRO A 570 4.94 28.07 22.68
CA PRO A 570 3.92 27.64 23.64
C PRO A 570 3.66 28.72 24.71
N ARG A 571 2.40 28.88 25.10
CA ARG A 571 2.00 29.80 26.14
C ARG A 571 2.40 29.27 27.52
N ARG A 572 2.48 30.20 28.50
CA ARG A 572 2.72 29.91 29.92
C ARG A 572 1.85 28.75 30.44
N ASN A 573 2.52 27.78 31.09
CA ASN A 573 1.96 26.54 31.63
C ASN A 573 1.54 25.50 30.55
N SER A 574 1.76 25.75 29.26
CA SER A 574 1.65 24.71 28.26
C SER A 574 2.79 23.72 28.39
N VAL A 575 2.52 22.46 28.03
CA VAL A 575 3.48 21.34 28.09
C VAL A 575 3.57 20.66 26.74
N ILE A 576 4.78 20.54 26.24
CA ILE A 576 5.12 19.62 25.14
C ILE A 576 5.68 18.35 25.78
N THR A 577 5.26 17.17 25.32
CA THR A 577 5.69 15.87 25.84
C THR A 577 6.15 15.00 24.70
N THR A 578 7.32 14.37 24.80
CA THR A 578 7.80 13.40 23.81
C THR A 578 7.00 12.10 23.86
N ASP A 579 7.19 11.24 22.89
CA ASP A 579 6.85 9.83 23.05
C ASP A 579 7.77 9.16 24.09
N ALA A 580 7.48 7.91 24.45
CA ALA A 580 8.33 7.12 25.33
C ALA A 580 9.69 6.84 24.65
N LEU A 581 10.77 7.27 25.27
CA LEU A 581 12.11 7.18 24.71
C LEU A 581 12.77 5.84 25.04
N ASN A 582 13.54 5.31 24.09
CA ASN A 582 14.38 4.14 24.32
C ASN A 582 15.66 4.54 25.08
N LEU A 583 15.58 4.53 26.40
CA LEU A 583 16.67 4.88 27.31
C LEU A 583 17.36 3.63 27.89
N LYS A 584 17.21 2.48 27.26
CA LYS A 584 17.77 1.22 27.74
C LYS A 584 19.29 1.30 27.98
N GLY A 585 19.69 1.04 29.21
CA GLY A 585 21.09 1.07 29.62
C GLY A 585 21.65 2.45 29.91
N TYR A 586 20.80 3.49 29.93
CA TYR A 586 21.21 4.84 30.34
C TYR A 586 20.42 5.26 31.59
N ASP A 587 21.10 5.89 32.51
CA ASP A 587 20.55 6.47 33.73
C ASP A 587 20.41 7.99 33.65
N LYS A 588 20.89 8.56 32.55
CA LYS A 588 20.86 9.99 32.26
C LYS A 588 20.36 10.26 30.86
N VAL A 589 19.69 11.41 30.69
CA VAL A 589 19.30 11.97 29.42
C VAL A 589 19.82 13.41 29.32
N THR A 590 20.41 13.75 28.18
CA THR A 590 20.80 15.13 27.87
C THR A 590 19.80 15.75 26.91
N VAL A 591 19.22 16.88 27.30
CA VAL A 591 18.31 17.64 26.47
C VAL A 591 18.99 18.94 26.05
N VAL A 592 19.08 19.18 24.75
CA VAL A 592 19.67 20.38 24.17
C VAL A 592 18.57 21.21 23.53
N VAL A 593 18.40 22.44 24.01
CA VAL A 593 17.35 23.35 23.53
C VAL A 593 17.98 24.61 22.97
N THR A 594 17.65 24.94 21.72
CA THR A 594 17.96 26.23 21.11
C THR A 594 16.70 27.09 21.16
N ALA A 595 16.72 28.11 22.02
CA ALA A 595 15.56 28.95 22.29
C ALA A 595 15.95 30.38 22.70
N ARG A 596 14.96 31.28 22.69
CA ARG A 596 15.06 32.65 23.24
C ARG A 596 13.79 33.08 23.95
N SER A 597 13.88 34.15 24.71
CA SER A 597 12.72 34.85 25.29
C SER A 597 11.99 35.69 24.23
N TYR A 598 10.66 35.72 24.26
CA TYR A 598 9.85 36.59 23.37
C TYR A 598 10.05 38.10 23.64
N GLY A 599 10.39 38.49 24.85
CA GLY A 599 10.86 39.84 25.18
C GLY A 599 9.81 40.97 25.22
N TYR A 600 8.51 40.67 25.12
CA TYR A 600 7.48 41.72 24.94
C TYR A 600 7.23 42.59 26.17
N TRP A 601 7.57 42.11 27.40
CA TRP A 601 7.33 42.83 28.69
C TRP A 601 8.56 42.95 29.58
N GLY A 602 9.76 42.58 29.08
CA GLY A 602 11.02 42.73 29.82
C GLY A 602 11.32 41.61 30.82
N ASP A 603 10.44 40.63 30.99
CA ASP A 603 10.69 39.47 31.85
C ASP A 603 11.32 38.33 31.01
N PRO A 604 12.37 37.65 31.51
CA PRO A 604 12.92 36.49 30.83
C PRO A 604 11.93 35.34 30.82
N SER A 605 11.89 34.60 29.69
CA SER A 605 11.15 33.33 29.59
C SER A 605 11.98 32.20 30.20
N GLU A 606 11.31 31.14 30.62
CA GLU A 606 11.91 29.94 31.14
C GLU A 606 11.26 28.68 30.51
N ILE A 607 11.99 27.59 30.50
CA ILE A 607 11.47 26.26 30.18
C ILE A 607 11.86 25.32 31.31
N THR A 608 10.89 24.61 31.88
CA THR A 608 11.16 23.51 32.81
C THR A 608 11.16 22.20 32.04
N ILE A 609 12.27 21.48 32.05
CA ILE A 609 12.48 20.20 31.39
C ILE A 609 12.46 19.12 32.48
N SER A 610 11.65 18.07 32.31
CA SER A 610 11.49 17.03 33.32
C SER A 610 11.46 15.62 32.71
N THR A 611 12.00 14.68 33.46
CA THR A 611 11.82 13.23 33.34
C THR A 611 10.89 12.75 34.47
N SER A 612 10.70 11.44 34.61
CA SER A 612 10.04 10.87 35.80
C SER A 612 10.85 11.05 37.11
N LEU A 613 12.18 11.17 37.01
CA LEU A 613 13.10 11.19 38.14
C LEU A 613 13.66 12.58 38.48
N ALA A 614 13.75 13.48 37.50
CA ALA A 614 14.43 14.76 37.66
C ALA A 614 13.72 15.90 36.91
N SER A 615 14.01 17.13 37.34
CA SER A 615 13.46 18.34 36.68
C SER A 615 14.45 19.49 36.83
N GLN A 616 14.62 20.25 35.74
CA GLN A 616 15.45 21.47 35.75
C GLN A 616 14.80 22.58 34.95
N THR A 617 14.86 23.81 35.48
CA THR A 617 14.38 25.01 34.77
C THR A 617 15.56 25.78 34.21
N ILE A 618 15.46 26.16 32.91
CA ILE A 618 16.43 27.03 32.24
C ILE A 618 15.81 28.39 31.95
N GLU A 619 16.54 29.48 32.27
CA GLU A 619 16.19 30.83 31.86
C GLU A 619 16.67 31.10 30.44
N LEU A 620 15.83 31.72 29.62
CA LEU A 620 16.12 31.97 28.21
C LEU A 620 16.62 33.40 27.99
N PRO A 621 17.72 33.59 27.24
CA PRO A 621 18.17 34.91 26.86
C PRO A 621 17.26 35.58 25.83
N PHE A 622 17.40 36.87 25.58
CA PHE A 622 16.65 37.59 24.54
C PHE A 622 17.12 37.34 23.10
N SER A 623 18.27 36.64 22.89
CA SER A 623 18.75 36.15 21.61
C SER A 623 18.79 34.62 21.64
N TYR A 624 18.67 33.97 20.49
CA TYR A 624 18.79 32.51 20.44
C TYR A 624 20.12 32.05 21.05
N ALA A 625 20.00 31.11 21.96
CA ALA A 625 21.12 30.41 22.55
C ALA A 625 20.79 28.91 22.72
N THR A 626 21.83 28.11 22.65
CA THR A 626 21.72 26.66 22.86
C THR A 626 22.13 26.36 24.29
N THR A 627 21.27 25.69 25.02
CA THR A 627 21.49 25.28 26.41
C THR A 627 21.29 23.76 26.51
N SER A 628 22.19 23.07 27.18
CA SER A 628 22.07 21.64 27.48
C SER A 628 21.73 21.41 28.96
N VAL A 629 20.91 20.41 29.23
CA VAL A 629 20.49 19.97 30.57
C VAL A 629 20.67 18.46 30.64
N VAL A 630 21.30 17.98 31.71
CA VAL A 630 21.43 16.54 31.98
C VAL A 630 20.53 16.18 33.15
N LEU A 631 19.65 15.22 32.95
CA LEU A 631 18.67 14.77 33.95
C LEU A 631 18.84 13.26 34.20
N ASP A 632 18.59 12.84 35.43
CA ASP A 632 18.42 11.41 35.72
C ASP A 632 17.12 10.92 35.07
N CYS A 633 17.15 9.70 34.48
CA CYS A 633 16.03 9.13 33.75
C CYS A 633 15.84 7.64 34.07
N ALA A 634 14.64 7.14 33.77
CA ALA A 634 14.29 5.73 33.77
C ALA A 634 14.06 5.24 32.34
N GLU A 635 14.14 3.93 32.12
CA GLU A 635 13.80 3.32 30.83
C GLU A 635 12.33 3.64 30.46
N GLY A 636 12.09 4.08 29.22
CA GLY A 636 10.76 4.43 28.75
C GLY A 636 10.23 5.79 29.23
N ASP A 637 11.07 6.65 29.83
CA ASP A 637 10.66 8.00 30.21
C ASP A 637 10.24 8.82 28.99
N GLN A 638 9.26 9.69 29.23
CA GLN A 638 8.91 10.79 28.35
C GLN A 638 9.54 12.08 28.88
N ILE A 639 10.04 12.93 28.01
CA ILE A 639 10.55 14.24 28.38
C ILE A 639 9.44 15.26 28.24
N THR A 640 9.22 16.06 29.29
CA THR A 640 8.24 17.14 29.27
C THR A 640 8.93 18.50 29.26
N PHE A 641 8.42 19.40 28.42
CA PHE A 641 8.87 20.80 28.30
C PHE A 641 7.72 21.71 28.73
N LYS A 642 7.73 22.16 29.93
CA LYS A 642 6.73 23.11 30.46
C LYS A 642 7.18 24.52 30.19
N ALA A 643 6.38 25.25 29.42
CA ALA A 643 6.64 26.62 29.06
C ALA A 643 6.41 27.59 30.24
N GLY A 644 7.34 28.50 30.47
CA GLY A 644 7.16 29.71 31.24
C GLY A 644 6.44 30.79 30.45
N TYR A 645 7.01 31.98 30.36
CA TYR A 645 6.36 33.12 29.67
C TYR A 645 6.81 33.23 28.21
N TYR A 646 6.05 32.58 27.26
CA TYR A 646 6.28 32.61 25.82
C TYR A 646 7.73 32.31 25.37
N PRO A 647 8.29 31.14 25.65
CA PRO A 647 9.57 30.72 25.05
C PRO A 647 9.42 30.55 23.54
N MET A 648 10.41 31.01 22.79
CA MET A 648 10.52 30.79 21.35
C MET A 648 11.53 29.68 21.13
N ILE A 649 11.02 28.46 20.85
CA ILE A 649 11.83 27.27 20.70
C ILE A 649 12.10 27.01 19.22
N GLN A 650 13.35 27.02 18.83
CA GLN A 650 13.79 26.78 17.46
C GLN A 650 14.19 25.31 17.23
N LYS A 651 14.85 24.70 18.23
CA LYS A 651 15.32 23.32 18.09
C LYS A 651 15.38 22.63 19.44
N ILE A 652 15.04 21.33 19.45
CA ILE A 652 15.21 20.43 20.60
C ILE A 652 15.95 19.19 20.09
N GLN A 653 16.97 18.75 20.83
CA GLN A 653 17.65 17.48 20.60
C GLN A 653 17.73 16.73 21.94
N ILE A 654 17.45 15.43 21.91
CA ILE A 654 17.42 14.59 23.10
C ILE A 654 18.43 13.43 22.90
N TYR A 655 19.37 13.31 23.81
CA TYR A 655 20.39 12.27 23.80
C TYR A 655 20.22 11.37 25.02
N ALA A 656 20.24 10.06 24.83
CA ALA A 656 20.48 9.14 25.93
C ALA A 656 21.93 9.30 26.42
N GLY A 657 22.15 9.31 27.73
CA GLY A 657 23.48 9.49 28.34
C GLY A 657 23.86 10.95 28.63
N ASP A 658 25.06 11.14 29.15
CA ASP A 658 25.63 12.46 29.43
C ASP A 658 26.44 12.97 28.26
N ALA A 659 25.85 13.86 27.48
CA ALA A 659 26.47 14.47 26.30
C ALA A 659 27.11 15.83 26.60
N THR A 660 27.40 16.16 27.86
CA THR A 660 28.05 17.42 28.25
C THR A 660 29.50 17.44 27.76
N GLY A 661 29.81 18.42 26.92
CA GLY A 661 31.16 18.56 26.35
C GLY A 661 31.37 17.89 24.99
N ALA A 662 30.39 17.23 24.47
CA ALA A 662 30.37 16.75 23.09
C ALA A 662 30.39 17.93 22.12
N SER A 663 31.35 17.95 21.19
CA SER A 663 31.17 18.78 19.99
C SER A 663 30.15 18.06 19.13
N PHE A 664 28.91 18.59 19.06
CA PHE A 664 27.79 18.05 18.29
C PHE A 664 28.16 17.97 16.80
N ARG A 665 28.87 16.91 16.41
CA ARG A 665 29.09 16.55 15.03
C ARG A 665 28.18 15.39 14.68
N SER A 666 27.54 15.44 13.52
CA SER A 666 26.82 14.33 12.91
C SER A 666 27.72 13.09 12.93
N SER A 667 27.20 11.98 13.45
CA SER A 667 27.89 10.70 13.53
C SER A 667 28.20 10.16 12.14
N GLU A 668 29.38 10.46 11.60
CA GLU A 668 30.02 9.61 10.60
C GLU A 668 31.00 8.72 11.36
N SER A 669 30.65 7.45 11.50
CA SER A 669 31.31 6.49 12.31
C SER A 669 32.31 5.64 11.52
N GLY A 670 33.49 5.55 12.02
CA GLY A 670 34.30 4.35 11.93
C GLY A 670 34.43 3.77 13.35
N ASP A 671 33.36 3.13 13.84
CA ASP A 671 33.40 2.54 15.17
C ASP A 671 34.11 1.17 15.11
N GLU A 672 35.30 1.05 15.68
CA GLU A 672 36.06 -0.20 15.73
C GLU A 672 35.35 -1.32 16.54
N ASN A 673 34.24 -1.00 17.18
CA ASN A 673 33.42 -1.91 17.99
C ASN A 673 32.06 -2.29 17.36
N TYR A 674 31.81 -1.90 16.12
CA TYR A 674 30.63 -2.36 15.35
C TYR A 674 30.98 -3.67 14.65
N ARG A 675 30.13 -4.70 14.84
CA ARG A 675 30.28 -6.00 14.19
C ARG A 675 28.98 -6.48 13.62
N LEU A 676 28.99 -6.86 12.35
CA LEU A 676 27.90 -7.55 11.68
C LEU A 676 28.35 -8.99 11.40
N ILE A 677 27.76 -9.96 12.06
CA ILE A 677 28.10 -11.38 11.98
C ILE A 677 26.98 -12.07 11.19
N THR A 678 27.29 -12.47 9.97
CA THR A 678 26.32 -13.06 9.03
C THR A 678 26.51 -14.57 8.88
N GLY A 679 25.50 -15.25 8.33
CA GLY A 679 25.58 -16.68 8.01
C GLY A 679 25.49 -17.62 9.21
N ILE A 680 24.90 -17.17 10.30
CA ILE A 680 24.71 -18.02 11.51
C ILE A 680 23.55 -18.98 11.23
N THR A 681 23.79 -20.27 11.39
CA THR A 681 22.78 -21.31 11.13
C THR A 681 22.06 -21.82 12.38
N GLY A 682 22.60 -21.49 13.57
CA GLY A 682 21.99 -21.84 14.87
C GLY A 682 21.27 -20.66 15.49
N LYS A 683 20.60 -20.88 16.63
CA LYS A 683 19.94 -19.84 17.43
C LYS A 683 20.79 -19.38 18.61
N SER A 684 22.11 -19.46 18.46
CA SER A 684 23.11 -19.09 19.45
C SER A 684 24.41 -18.74 18.77
N TYR A 685 25.13 -17.74 19.32
CA TYR A 685 26.45 -17.36 18.85
C TYR A 685 27.30 -16.82 20.02
N THR A 686 28.59 -17.18 20.11
CA THR A 686 29.49 -16.59 21.08
C THR A 686 30.27 -15.44 20.45
N VAL A 687 30.03 -14.24 20.94
CA VAL A 687 30.76 -13.03 20.53
C VAL A 687 32.04 -12.91 21.32
N ASN A 688 33.19 -12.94 20.65
CA ASN A 688 34.52 -12.93 21.27
C ASN A 688 35.30 -11.66 20.93
N ASN A 689 36.44 -11.44 21.60
CA ASN A 689 37.39 -10.36 21.34
C ASN A 689 36.78 -8.95 21.50
N LEU A 690 35.97 -8.78 22.51
CA LEU A 690 35.43 -7.51 22.93
C LEU A 690 36.30 -6.81 23.97
N ALA A 691 36.12 -5.52 24.18
CA ALA A 691 36.81 -4.76 25.20
C ALA A 691 36.33 -5.19 26.60
N ALA A 692 37.26 -5.51 27.50
CA ALA A 692 36.94 -5.89 28.88
C ALA A 692 36.22 -4.77 29.63
N GLY A 693 35.15 -5.13 30.40
CA GLY A 693 34.32 -4.16 31.12
C GLY A 693 33.42 -3.33 30.21
N GLY A 694 33.47 -3.55 28.88
CA GLY A 694 32.65 -2.82 27.92
C GLY A 694 31.15 -3.23 27.98
N SER A 695 30.29 -2.31 27.68
CA SER A 695 28.87 -2.57 27.48
C SER A 695 28.54 -2.57 25.99
N PHE A 696 27.70 -3.54 25.55
CA PHE A 696 27.40 -3.75 24.15
C PHE A 696 25.88 -3.96 23.95
N PHE A 697 25.33 -3.29 22.97
CA PHE A 697 24.04 -3.64 22.44
C PHE A 697 24.18 -4.76 21.40
N TYR A 698 23.21 -5.67 21.35
CA TYR A 698 23.17 -6.73 20.36
C TYR A 698 21.75 -7.08 19.97
N GLN A 699 21.54 -7.38 18.69
CA GLN A 699 20.26 -7.72 18.10
C GLN A 699 20.44 -8.68 16.93
N VAL A 700 19.38 -9.37 16.54
CA VAL A 700 19.42 -10.39 15.49
C VAL A 700 18.30 -10.19 14.48
N LYS A 701 18.57 -10.50 13.22
CA LYS A 701 17.58 -10.67 12.19
C LYS A 701 17.75 -12.01 11.48
N ALA A 702 16.68 -12.53 10.90
CA ALA A 702 16.70 -13.72 10.07
C ALA A 702 16.78 -13.36 8.59
N LEU A 703 17.50 -14.15 7.82
CA LEU A 703 17.42 -14.24 6.36
C LEU A 703 16.64 -15.52 6.04
N TYR A 704 15.58 -15.38 5.27
CA TYR A 704 14.72 -16.52 4.89
C TYR A 704 15.13 -17.12 3.55
N ILE A 705 14.61 -18.31 3.24
CA ILE A 705 14.99 -19.06 2.04
C ILE A 705 14.55 -18.41 0.73
N ASP A 706 13.55 -17.51 0.77
CA ASP A 706 13.09 -16.71 -0.36
C ASP A 706 13.94 -15.46 -0.62
N GLY A 707 14.94 -15.21 0.22
CA GLY A 707 15.85 -14.06 0.15
C GLY A 707 15.33 -12.82 0.86
N THR A 708 14.16 -12.87 1.50
CA THR A 708 13.67 -11.79 2.35
C THR A 708 14.33 -11.83 3.73
N GLU A 709 14.35 -10.70 4.43
CA GLU A 709 14.90 -10.59 5.79
C GLU A 709 13.79 -10.17 6.75
N SER A 710 13.91 -10.59 8.01
CA SER A 710 13.09 -10.04 9.09
C SER A 710 13.54 -8.62 9.44
N ASP A 711 12.66 -7.89 10.14
CA ASP A 711 13.12 -6.76 10.95
C ASP A 711 14.09 -7.23 12.04
N TRP A 712 14.91 -6.31 12.51
CA TRP A 712 15.77 -6.57 13.68
C TRP A 712 14.93 -6.89 14.92
N SER A 713 15.39 -7.84 15.75
CA SER A 713 14.81 -8.08 17.07
C SER A 713 14.91 -6.81 17.94
N GLU A 714 14.20 -6.79 19.08
CA GLU A 714 14.51 -5.82 20.12
C GLU A 714 15.97 -6.00 20.57
N SER A 715 16.69 -4.88 20.71
CA SER A 715 18.08 -4.87 21.13
C SER A 715 18.20 -5.28 22.59
N GLN A 716 19.21 -6.09 22.94
CA GLN A 716 19.58 -6.41 24.30
C GLN A 716 20.88 -5.69 24.67
N LEU A 717 21.09 -5.44 25.96
CA LEU A 717 22.32 -4.88 26.50
C LEU A 717 23.03 -5.94 27.31
N VAL A 718 24.34 -6.07 27.10
CA VAL A 718 25.24 -6.88 27.94
C VAL A 718 26.41 -6.01 28.43
N THR A 719 26.78 -6.13 29.69
CA THR A 719 28.02 -5.55 30.24
C THR A 719 28.93 -6.70 30.54
N LEU A 720 30.13 -6.66 29.95
CA LEU A 720 31.12 -7.68 30.19
C LEU A 720 31.70 -7.52 31.62
N ALA A 721 32.17 -8.61 32.16
CA ALA A 721 32.92 -8.59 33.41
C ALA A 721 34.08 -7.59 33.28
N ASP A 722 34.24 -6.73 34.26
CA ASP A 722 35.39 -5.87 34.34
C ASP A 722 36.41 -6.46 35.33
N ASN A 723 37.65 -6.01 35.24
CA ASN A 723 38.67 -6.40 36.20
C ASN A 723 38.41 -5.77 37.59
N GLY A 724 37.16 -5.24 37.85
CA GLY A 724 36.75 -4.53 39.06
C GLY A 724 37.85 -3.68 39.64
N GLY A 725 37.77 -2.36 39.66
CA GLY A 725 38.82 -1.39 40.00
C GLY A 725 39.77 -1.68 41.18
N HIS A 726 39.85 -2.88 41.64
CA HIS A 726 40.89 -3.53 42.37
C HIS A 726 41.69 -4.34 41.35
N GLY A 727 42.92 -3.88 41.03
CA GLY A 727 43.78 -4.49 40.02
C GLY A 727 44.06 -5.96 40.29
N TYR A 728 43.11 -6.84 39.99
CA TYR A 728 43.34 -8.27 39.98
C TYR A 728 44.21 -8.61 38.77
N GLN A 729 45.44 -8.90 39.08
CA GLN A 729 46.39 -9.35 38.09
C GLN A 729 46.14 -10.85 37.82
N VAL A 730 46.08 -11.27 36.55
CA VAL A 730 46.03 -12.70 36.22
C VAL A 730 47.15 -13.42 36.98
N GLY A 731 46.74 -14.37 37.80
CA GLY A 731 47.66 -15.05 38.74
C GLY A 731 47.49 -14.61 40.20
N ASP A 732 46.75 -13.53 40.50
CA ASP A 732 46.39 -13.12 41.87
C ASP A 732 45.09 -13.84 42.29
N VAL A 733 45.23 -15.11 42.65
CA VAL A 733 44.13 -16.02 42.92
C VAL A 733 43.55 -15.79 44.31
N ASN A 734 44.35 -15.31 45.26
CA ASN A 734 43.92 -15.03 46.63
C ASN A 734 43.45 -13.60 46.87
N HIS A 735 43.53 -12.73 45.81
CA HIS A 735 43.09 -11.35 45.80
C HIS A 735 43.76 -10.44 46.84
N ASP A 736 45.06 -10.67 47.08
CA ASP A 736 45.88 -9.85 48.00
C ASP A 736 46.65 -8.69 47.31
N ALA A 737 46.36 -8.49 45.99
CA ALA A 737 46.95 -7.49 45.10
C ALA A 737 48.42 -7.80 44.72
N GLY A 738 48.87 -9.00 44.88
CA GLY A 738 50.25 -9.44 44.53
C GLY A 738 50.27 -10.84 43.97
N VAL A 739 50.82 -11.04 42.77
CA VAL A 739 51.10 -12.40 42.28
C VAL A 739 52.33 -13.00 42.85
N ASN A 740 52.16 -13.99 43.73
CA ASN A 740 53.29 -14.61 44.52
C ASN A 740 52.94 -16.10 44.78
N ILE A 741 53.77 -16.73 45.61
CA ILE A 741 53.62 -18.17 45.92
C ILE A 741 52.38 -18.52 46.71
N ALA A 742 51.70 -17.52 47.34
CA ALA A 742 50.44 -17.76 48.03
C ALA A 742 49.30 -18.02 47.04
N ASP A 743 49.37 -17.42 45.86
CA ASP A 743 48.41 -17.62 44.79
C ASP A 743 48.52 -19.02 44.18
N VAL A 744 49.71 -19.57 44.05
CA VAL A 744 49.95 -20.95 43.64
C VAL A 744 49.27 -21.91 44.62
N THR A 745 49.33 -21.60 45.92
CA THR A 745 48.71 -22.41 46.98
C THR A 745 47.19 -22.27 46.87
N ALA A 746 46.68 -21.06 46.71
CA ALA A 746 45.27 -20.78 46.57
C ALA A 746 44.64 -21.49 45.30
N LEU A 747 45.39 -21.47 44.18
CA LEU A 747 44.99 -22.14 42.94
C LEU A 747 44.95 -23.68 43.12
N ILE A 748 45.94 -24.25 43.83
CA ILE A 748 45.94 -25.67 44.13
C ILE A 748 44.84 -26.05 45.08
N ASP A 749 44.55 -25.27 46.12
CA ASP A 749 43.45 -25.47 47.04
C ASP A 749 42.07 -25.39 46.35
N MET A 750 41.91 -24.43 45.41
CA MET A 750 40.75 -24.29 44.57
C MET A 750 40.52 -25.53 43.68
N LEU A 751 41.59 -26.05 43.06
CA LEU A 751 41.49 -27.26 42.23
C LEU A 751 41.19 -28.52 43.04
N LEU A 752 41.72 -28.64 44.27
CA LEU A 752 41.51 -29.78 45.16
C LEU A 752 40.13 -29.79 45.80
N SER A 753 39.59 -28.61 46.10
CA SER A 753 38.26 -28.49 46.74
C SER A 753 37.08 -28.72 45.75
N GLY A 754 37.36 -28.76 44.46
CA GLY A 754 36.32 -28.94 43.40
C GLY A 754 35.28 -27.82 43.38
N GLY A 755 35.58 -26.66 43.95
CA GLY A 755 34.65 -25.57 44.20
C GLY A 755 35.03 -24.31 43.44
N ALA A 756 33.99 -23.68 42.93
CA ALA A 756 34.06 -22.39 42.27
C ALA A 756 33.87 -21.23 43.26
N GLU A 757 34.46 -21.28 44.43
CA GLU A 757 34.54 -20.13 45.35
C GLU A 757 35.89 -19.44 45.18
N GLY A 758 36.14 -18.86 44.01
CA GLY A 758 37.30 -18.05 43.69
C GLY A 758 37.26 -17.47 42.30
N CYS A 759 38.03 -16.43 42.03
CA CYS A 759 38.07 -15.80 40.71
C CYS A 759 38.58 -16.79 39.64
N SER A 760 37.67 -17.42 38.88
CA SER A 760 38.06 -18.32 37.78
C SER A 760 38.93 -17.62 36.73
N ILE A 761 38.80 -16.34 36.59
CA ILE A 761 39.52 -15.48 35.63
C ILE A 761 40.96 -15.23 36.12
N CYS A 762 41.16 -15.02 37.43
CA CYS A 762 42.51 -14.87 37.99
C CYS A 762 43.25 -16.19 37.98
N ALA A 763 42.52 -17.30 38.02
CA ALA A 763 43.02 -18.66 38.09
C ALA A 763 43.34 -19.28 36.70
N ASP A 764 42.73 -18.81 35.61
CA ASP A 764 43.10 -19.19 34.23
C ASP A 764 44.30 -18.40 33.75
N VAL A 765 45.47 -18.83 34.22
CA VAL A 765 46.74 -18.09 34.03
C VAL A 765 47.28 -18.22 32.61
N ASN A 766 46.95 -19.31 31.93
CA ASN A 766 47.34 -19.58 30.55
C ASN A 766 46.34 -19.09 29.51
N SER A 767 45.17 -18.60 29.95
CA SER A 767 44.07 -18.08 29.12
C SER A 767 43.54 -19.09 28.11
N ASP A 768 43.50 -20.39 28.49
CA ASP A 768 42.95 -21.45 27.64
C ASP A 768 41.43 -21.69 27.84
N GLY A 769 40.80 -20.98 28.77
CA GLY A 769 39.38 -21.06 29.12
C GLY A 769 39.07 -22.16 30.15
N ALA A 770 40.04 -22.87 30.71
CA ALA A 770 39.82 -23.94 31.66
C ALA A 770 40.78 -23.84 32.86
N VAL A 771 40.30 -23.63 34.07
CA VAL A 771 41.10 -23.61 35.27
C VAL A 771 41.50 -25.06 35.67
N ASN A 772 42.78 -25.41 35.50
CA ASN A 772 43.28 -26.75 35.72
C ASN A 772 44.80 -26.74 36.15
N ILE A 773 45.43 -27.91 36.19
CA ILE A 773 46.82 -28.03 36.61
C ILE A 773 47.83 -27.30 35.68
N ALA A 774 47.44 -27.03 34.43
CA ALA A 774 48.28 -26.27 33.50
C ALA A 774 48.41 -24.82 33.94
N ASP A 775 47.39 -24.23 34.58
CA ASP A 775 47.43 -22.88 35.13
C ASP A 775 48.35 -22.77 36.34
N VAL A 776 48.40 -23.81 37.19
CA VAL A 776 49.37 -23.90 38.29
C VAL A 776 50.79 -23.86 37.74
N THR A 777 51.03 -24.63 36.66
CA THR A 777 52.34 -24.65 36.01
C THR A 777 52.67 -23.28 35.41
N SER A 778 51.71 -22.66 34.71
CA SER A 778 51.83 -21.35 34.09
C SER A 778 52.09 -20.24 35.13
N LEU A 779 51.44 -20.32 36.30
CA LEU A 779 51.64 -19.39 37.39
C LEU A 779 53.06 -19.56 38.03
N ILE A 780 53.49 -20.80 38.20
CA ILE A 780 54.83 -21.06 38.68
C ILE A 780 55.85 -20.52 37.68
N ASP A 781 55.72 -20.79 36.41
CA ASP A 781 56.62 -20.31 35.35
C ASP A 781 56.68 -18.78 35.30
N LYS A 782 55.50 -18.12 35.44
CA LYS A 782 55.41 -16.67 35.54
C LYS A 782 56.18 -16.11 36.74
N LEU A 783 56.04 -16.74 37.90
CA LEU A 783 56.77 -16.34 39.12
C LEU A 783 58.30 -16.58 39.01
N LEU A 784 58.71 -17.66 38.34
CA LEU A 784 60.12 -17.96 38.14
C LEU A 784 60.82 -17.09 37.09
N SER A 785 60.03 -16.65 36.08
CA SER A 785 60.53 -15.79 34.99
C SER A 785 60.60 -14.30 35.37
N GLY A 786 60.01 -13.89 36.46
CA GLY A 786 60.02 -12.52 36.93
C GLY A 786 59.22 -11.52 36.05
N ASN A 787 58.28 -12.01 35.24
CA ASN A 787 57.44 -11.22 34.38
C ASN A 787 55.98 -11.21 34.87
#